data_92d10a13efc308b6667ce24450a7eae6
#
_entry.id   92d10a13efc308b6667ce24450a7eae6
#
_cell.length_a   1.000
_cell.length_b   1.000
_cell.length_c   1.000
_cell.angle_alpha   90.00
_cell.angle_beta   90.00
_cell.angle_gamma   90.00
#
_symmetry.space_group_name_H-M   'P 1'
#
loop_
_entity.id
_entity.type
_entity.pdbx_description
1 polymer ?
#
loop_
_entity_poly.entity_id
_entity_poly.type
_entity_poly.pdbx_seq_one_letter_code
_entity_poly.pdbx_strand_id
1 'polypeptide(L)'
;MCMKNRFSKVSRSKVWILILLAVSGVTSSCKDEYLLDDEKPSWLGSSIYEKLQKGQYSYYMKLLADPDVNNAEDADNNRGWIDVLSKTGSKTLFVANDDAWEKFFQDNALLDKSDPWSNATSYKNLSAAQKKLLLHTSMLNNAIVSENLSSSGGGTSARGELLRRNTDVETTDTITYISGDDLPVNYNIAHKEKDLWKRFRTENGGKGIYLVTDSTPSMMIHFTNEYLARNQITSEDFRIFANQERATRDVHIYNHRVLKQDDVCENGYINVTDGVLKPLACMAEQLRTNGKTRIYSHMIDRWSAPYYSPTITRAYQGIMASKGIEWKDSIYVKRYISERSFEGKALGNDPDGEAVRDSAGETVALKFDPAWNGYYAENSTAEKNMSTMFVALDDAMWEYFSPNGSGWQLIRTYSLPDEKKEPAEYQRALADLNNTIAAKDYDKLFRYIDQIPRSALSALLNVGMFSEFTASVPSKMTKLRDDASEQLFYEDDIDHVVGSLMASNGIIYLTDKVYGPADYTSVTAPAYITKDKLVMRWAIYNGYKPNTESDLMHLNYYAYLKAMKSRFAFLLPNDEGMKYVYDPISFKSLRPRVLEFTKITPKDKATMPIEAVKKLYTVSTGEIGDEITSYKIADADIVDRLKDVMESHTIVLDSLDEIDTDVDEYYLAKNGAPVKVTRKDGKIVRVQGGFQIDNEEKGLPKDKNKGVTENKVVESYIQQNGRTYVLDSPIVNTPHSVWSIFTNNGSTTDPDPDFYDFYLNFCSPVMEIINACGLADGTTTEQTQKRRKYQIFSQTTPELAQGKAVDENVTFFSNYRYTIFVPSPEALEDAITNKKLPTWTSIQEDYDNCEKDGKKLKNQEDIDRLQAKITCLTNFVRYHFIDNSVFVDQSKINAYEAVTASYDKNHGLFNKIMIKRENGVLQVKDVNGGDWVSVGGRYNVMARDVFCNAQVANASMDNKQIKTSSFAVIHQIPAVLNHAELKDGTYESLWASSSECRKYLKRYAIK
;
A
#
# COMPACT_ATOMS: atom_id res chain seq x y z
N MET A 1 -45.03 -25.58 11.28
CA MET A 1 -46.01 -26.04 12.26
C MET A 1 -47.07 -24.96 12.40
N CYS A 2 -48.32 -25.26 11.97
CA CYS A 2 -49.41 -24.31 11.85
C CYS A 2 -49.87 -23.75 13.18
N MET A 3 -50.14 -22.46 13.24
CA MET A 3 -51.17 -21.91 14.12
C MET A 3 -52.16 -21.12 13.28
N LYS A 4 -53.38 -21.64 13.25
CA LYS A 4 -54.53 -21.11 12.53
C LYS A 4 -55.13 -19.92 13.26
N ASN A 5 -55.39 -18.87 12.49
CA ASN A 5 -56.23 -17.74 12.84
C ASN A 5 -57.68 -18.17 13.14
N ARG A 6 -58.24 -17.66 14.24
CA ARG A 6 -59.68 -17.52 14.45
C ARG A 6 -60.01 -16.02 14.39
N PHE A 7 -60.48 -15.57 13.27
CA PHE A 7 -61.24 -14.33 13.20
C PHE A 7 -62.73 -14.64 13.41
N SER A 8 -63.29 -14.10 14.47
CA SER A 8 -64.73 -14.11 14.70
C SER A 8 -65.42 -13.08 13.79
N LYS A 9 -66.45 -13.48 13.12
CA LYS A 9 -67.29 -12.61 12.29
C LYS A 9 -67.97 -11.56 13.17
N VAL A 10 -67.52 -10.30 13.07
CA VAL A 10 -68.39 -9.17 13.53
C VAL A 10 -69.25 -8.77 12.38
N SER A 11 -70.56 -8.74 12.67
CA SER A 11 -71.64 -8.43 11.72
C SER A 11 -71.40 -7.06 11.07
N ARG A 12 -71.50 -7.00 9.74
CA ARG A 12 -71.39 -5.79 8.93
C ARG A 12 -72.27 -4.62 9.31
N SER A 13 -73.41 -4.92 9.99
CA SER A 13 -74.39 -3.91 10.44
C SER A 13 -73.84 -3.05 11.60
N LYS A 14 -73.00 -3.57 12.49
CA LYS A 14 -72.44 -2.80 13.62
C LYS A 14 -71.32 -1.85 13.22
N VAL A 15 -70.62 -2.15 12.14
CA VAL A 15 -69.57 -1.27 11.60
C VAL A 15 -70.15 -0.04 10.92
N TRP A 16 -71.30 -0.18 10.23
CA TRP A 16 -71.97 0.96 9.62
C TRP A 16 -72.61 1.90 10.64
N ILE A 17 -73.08 1.40 11.78
CA ILE A 17 -73.63 2.23 12.86
C ILE A 17 -72.48 3.01 13.57
N LEU A 18 -71.32 2.42 13.73
CA LEU A 18 -70.11 3.13 14.27
C LEU A 18 -69.60 4.17 13.31
N ILE A 19 -69.57 3.94 12.01
CA ILE A 19 -69.18 4.90 10.99
C ILE A 19 -70.24 6.03 10.88
N LEU A 20 -71.53 5.76 10.95
CA LEU A 20 -72.56 6.79 10.95
C LEU A 20 -72.58 7.63 12.22
N LEU A 21 -72.26 7.06 13.40
CA LEU A 21 -72.07 7.82 14.63
C LEU A 21 -70.82 8.66 14.65
N ALA A 22 -69.72 8.16 13.98
CA ALA A 22 -68.47 8.93 13.80
C ALA A 22 -68.69 10.08 12.81
N VAL A 23 -69.42 9.89 11.73
CA VAL A 23 -69.68 10.97 10.75
C VAL A 23 -70.70 11.99 11.29
N SER A 24 -71.69 11.60 12.11
CA SER A 24 -72.57 12.58 12.76
C SER A 24 -71.88 13.35 13.89
N GLY A 25 -70.86 12.77 14.55
CA GLY A 25 -69.98 13.47 15.53
C GLY A 25 -69.10 14.50 14.93
N VAL A 26 -68.63 14.27 13.69
CA VAL A 26 -67.70 15.19 12.98
C VAL A 26 -68.49 16.36 12.34
N THR A 27 -69.72 16.19 11.97
CA THR A 27 -70.57 17.28 11.37
C THR A 27 -71.15 18.23 12.39
N SER A 28 -71.12 17.88 13.68
CA SER A 28 -71.62 18.79 14.72
C SER A 28 -70.53 19.54 15.47
N SER A 29 -69.23 19.24 15.15
CA SER A 29 -68.11 19.87 15.78
C SER A 29 -67.52 21.07 14.99
N CYS A 30 -68.13 21.43 13.87
CA CYS A 30 -67.58 22.56 13.06
C CYS A 30 -68.59 23.74 12.98
N LYS A 31 -69.11 24.13 14.08
CA LYS A 31 -69.65 25.48 14.26
C LYS A 31 -69.09 26.02 15.56
N ASP A 32 -67.74 26.23 15.57
CA ASP A 32 -67.08 27.08 16.53
C ASP A 32 -67.32 28.52 16.09
N GLU A 33 -68.11 29.25 16.90
CA GLU A 33 -68.24 30.70 16.81
C GLU A 33 -66.92 31.44 17.04
N TYR A 34 -65.83 30.67 17.34
CA TYR A 34 -64.47 31.19 17.48
C TYR A 34 -63.76 31.50 16.16
N LEU A 35 -64.30 31.11 15.01
CA LEU A 35 -63.75 31.43 13.71
C LEU A 35 -64.06 32.85 13.18
N LEU A 36 -64.75 33.63 13.95
CA LEU A 36 -65.09 35.02 13.60
C LEU A 36 -64.34 36.07 14.41
N ASP A 37 -63.50 35.67 15.40
CA ASP A 37 -62.61 36.61 16.08
C ASP A 37 -61.30 36.63 15.32
N ASP A 38 -61.14 37.65 14.49
CA ASP A 38 -59.89 38.05 13.87
C ASP A 38 -58.80 38.50 14.88
N GLU A 39 -59.11 38.41 16.18
CA GLU A 39 -58.14 38.73 17.25
C GLU A 39 -57.32 37.48 17.61
N LYS A 40 -56.09 37.53 17.19
CA LYS A 40 -55.01 36.62 17.54
C LYS A 40 -54.93 36.48 19.07
N PRO A 41 -54.97 35.26 19.65
CA PRO A 41 -54.84 35.07 21.09
C PRO A 41 -53.52 35.73 21.59
N SER A 42 -53.62 36.58 22.63
CA SER A 42 -52.50 37.34 23.14
C SER A 42 -51.32 36.50 23.64
N TRP A 43 -51.55 35.21 23.91
CA TRP A 43 -50.52 34.27 24.32
C TRP A 43 -49.74 33.65 23.13
N LEU A 44 -50.20 33.82 21.92
CA LEU A 44 -49.55 33.23 20.73
C LEU A 44 -48.28 34.05 20.33
N GLY A 45 -48.11 35.25 20.76
CA GLY A 45 -46.96 36.09 20.48
C GLY A 45 -46.97 36.71 19.06
N SER A 46 -45.87 37.25 18.67
CA SER A 46 -45.63 37.86 17.34
C SER A 46 -45.15 36.81 16.35
N SER A 47 -45.58 36.92 15.09
CA SER A 47 -45.01 36.11 13.99
C SER A 47 -43.53 36.45 13.76
N ILE A 48 -42.85 35.58 13.01
CA ILE A 48 -41.46 35.80 12.58
C ILE A 48 -41.36 37.16 11.88
N TYR A 49 -42.24 37.45 10.92
CA TYR A 49 -42.22 38.72 10.16
C TYR A 49 -42.44 39.91 11.04
N GLU A 50 -43.42 39.89 11.97
CA GLU A 50 -43.65 41.00 12.91
C GLU A 50 -42.45 41.31 13.81
N LYS A 51 -41.69 40.29 14.23
CA LYS A 51 -40.48 40.49 15.03
C LYS A 51 -39.33 41.07 14.20
N LEU A 52 -39.19 40.62 12.95
CA LEU A 52 -38.16 41.18 12.05
C LEU A 52 -38.41 42.66 11.77
N GLN A 53 -39.68 43.08 11.63
CA GLN A 53 -40.04 44.52 11.45
C GLN A 53 -39.62 45.40 12.63
N LYS A 54 -39.57 44.84 13.84
CA LYS A 54 -39.24 45.57 15.08
C LYS A 54 -37.71 45.60 15.37
N GLY A 55 -36.91 44.86 14.62
CA GLY A 55 -35.47 44.77 14.83
C GLY A 55 -34.63 45.49 13.80
N GLN A 56 -33.31 45.41 13.91
CA GLN A 56 -32.34 45.98 12.97
C GLN A 56 -32.03 45.01 11.84
N TYR A 57 -33.00 44.74 10.95
CA TYR A 57 -32.94 43.74 9.86
C TYR A 57 -33.37 44.34 8.52
N SER A 58 -32.97 45.62 8.27
CA SER A 58 -33.45 46.34 7.08
C SER A 58 -33.07 45.69 5.74
N TYR A 59 -31.87 45.12 5.67
CA TYR A 59 -31.44 44.37 4.49
C TYR A 59 -32.22 43.04 4.32
N TYR A 60 -32.49 42.34 5.41
CA TYR A 60 -33.26 41.11 5.35
C TYR A 60 -34.75 41.40 4.99
N MET A 61 -35.30 42.48 5.52
CA MET A 61 -36.64 42.92 5.14
C MET A 61 -36.74 43.35 3.68
N LYS A 62 -35.69 44.00 3.13
CA LYS A 62 -35.59 44.29 1.70
C LYS A 62 -35.57 42.98 0.88
N LEU A 63 -34.84 41.97 1.35
CA LEU A 63 -34.72 40.68 0.68
C LEU A 63 -36.08 39.98 0.62
N LEU A 64 -36.84 39.98 1.70
CA LEU A 64 -38.20 39.42 1.76
C LEU A 64 -39.19 40.11 0.81
N ALA A 65 -39.02 41.42 0.58
CA ALA A 65 -39.90 42.22 -0.28
C ALA A 65 -39.41 42.27 -1.74
N ASP A 66 -38.24 41.70 -2.05
CA ASP A 66 -37.61 41.83 -3.37
C ASP A 66 -38.36 41.01 -4.46
N PRO A 67 -38.73 41.62 -5.59
CA PRO A 67 -39.43 40.93 -6.68
C PRO A 67 -38.64 39.74 -7.27
N ASP A 68 -37.31 39.81 -7.25
CA ASP A 68 -36.43 38.75 -7.75
C ASP A 68 -36.57 37.47 -6.89
N VAL A 69 -36.98 37.58 -5.65
CA VAL A 69 -37.16 36.49 -4.68
C VAL A 69 -38.61 36.01 -4.64
N ASN A 70 -39.55 36.98 -4.72
CA ASN A 70 -40.99 36.70 -4.83
C ASN A 70 -41.34 36.64 -6.30
N ASN A 71 -41.79 35.53 -6.85
CA ASN A 71 -42.25 35.46 -8.23
C ASN A 71 -43.48 36.37 -8.44
N ALA A 72 -43.26 37.57 -8.96
CA ALA A 72 -44.28 38.64 -9.04
C ALA A 72 -45.41 38.39 -10.08
N GLU A 73 -45.49 37.25 -10.75
CA GLU A 73 -46.43 37.00 -11.85
C GLU A 73 -47.73 36.35 -11.42
N ASP A 74 -47.89 35.91 -10.17
CA ASP A 74 -49.16 35.38 -9.61
C ASP A 74 -49.80 36.44 -8.67
N ALA A 75 -50.30 37.50 -9.28
CA ALA A 75 -50.88 38.65 -8.51
C ALA A 75 -52.16 38.27 -7.68
N ASP A 76 -52.81 37.17 -7.99
CA ASP A 76 -54.05 36.75 -7.31
C ASP A 76 -53.91 35.66 -6.27
N ASN A 77 -52.74 34.94 -6.21
CA ASN A 77 -52.48 33.88 -5.22
C ASN A 77 -51.08 33.94 -4.62
N ASN A 78 -50.38 35.02 -4.78
CA ASN A 78 -48.98 35.12 -4.44
C ASN A 78 -48.77 35.28 -2.90
N ARG A 79 -48.62 34.13 -2.24
CA ARG A 79 -48.16 34.05 -0.87
C ARG A 79 -46.61 34.17 -0.89
N GLY A 80 -46.14 35.40 -1.13
CA GLY A 80 -44.72 35.67 -1.03
C GLY A 80 -44.16 35.31 0.33
N TRP A 81 -42.83 35.35 0.49
CA TRP A 81 -42.14 35.02 1.72
C TRP A 81 -42.63 35.81 2.93
N ILE A 82 -43.12 37.04 2.72
CA ILE A 82 -43.77 37.87 3.75
C ILE A 82 -45.01 37.15 4.31
N ASP A 83 -45.84 36.61 3.43
CA ASP A 83 -47.06 35.84 3.83
C ASP A 83 -46.69 34.55 4.56
N VAL A 84 -45.67 33.80 4.06
CA VAL A 84 -45.16 32.58 4.70
C VAL A 84 -44.70 32.85 6.12
N LEU A 85 -43.98 33.95 6.35
CA LEU A 85 -43.42 34.30 7.66
C LEU A 85 -44.39 35.07 8.55
N SER A 86 -45.54 35.56 8.03
CA SER A 86 -46.59 36.27 8.77
C SER A 86 -47.70 35.38 9.30
N LYS A 87 -47.98 34.25 8.63
CA LYS A 87 -49.16 33.45 8.94
C LYS A 87 -48.82 32.10 9.57
N THR A 88 -49.12 31.05 8.93
CA THR A 88 -48.99 29.69 9.42
C THR A 88 -47.74 29.06 8.85
N GLY A 89 -47.14 28.17 9.58
CA GLY A 89 -45.94 27.43 9.17
C GLY A 89 -44.99 27.20 10.31
N SER A 90 -44.00 26.40 10.09
CA SER A 90 -43.02 26.07 11.11
C SER A 90 -41.64 26.31 10.48
N LYS A 91 -41.01 27.43 10.81
CA LYS A 91 -39.71 27.83 10.28
C LYS A 91 -38.71 28.11 11.38
N THR A 92 -37.42 27.87 11.11
CA THR A 92 -36.30 28.35 11.90
C THR A 92 -35.44 29.22 11.00
N LEU A 93 -35.29 30.52 11.39
CA LEU A 93 -34.50 31.48 10.66
C LEU A 93 -33.18 31.75 11.36
N PHE A 94 -32.15 31.95 10.55
CA PHE A 94 -30.83 32.42 10.96
C PHE A 94 -30.54 33.72 10.24
N VAL A 95 -30.72 34.83 10.94
CA VAL A 95 -30.66 36.16 10.32
C VAL A 95 -29.48 36.99 10.84
N ALA A 96 -28.88 37.77 9.96
CA ALA A 96 -27.85 38.72 10.30
C ALA A 96 -28.45 40.12 10.48
N ASN A 97 -27.93 40.93 11.42
CA ASN A 97 -28.29 42.30 11.55
C ASN A 97 -27.68 43.17 10.45
N ASP A 98 -28.07 44.47 10.41
CA ASP A 98 -27.63 45.36 9.34
C ASP A 98 -26.11 45.60 9.36
N ASP A 99 -25.44 45.64 10.54
CA ASP A 99 -23.97 45.75 10.65
C ASP A 99 -23.26 44.56 10.01
N ALA A 100 -23.78 43.35 10.20
CA ALA A 100 -23.25 42.16 9.61
C ALA A 100 -23.43 42.13 8.07
N TRP A 101 -24.50 42.72 7.54
CA TRP A 101 -24.69 42.91 6.10
C TRP A 101 -23.68 43.92 5.51
N GLU A 102 -23.41 45.05 6.20
CA GLU A 102 -22.39 46.00 5.77
C GLU A 102 -21.00 45.34 5.71
N LYS A 103 -20.65 44.59 6.74
CA LYS A 103 -19.41 43.80 6.74
C LYS A 103 -19.37 42.78 5.60
N PHE A 104 -20.44 42.06 5.34
CA PHE A 104 -20.55 41.10 4.23
C PHE A 104 -20.23 41.73 2.87
N PHE A 105 -20.75 42.94 2.61
CA PHE A 105 -20.44 43.67 1.37
C PHE A 105 -18.98 44.12 1.29
N GLN A 106 -18.38 44.52 2.41
CA GLN A 106 -16.97 44.93 2.50
C GLN A 106 -16.06 43.69 2.25
N ASP A 107 -16.37 42.58 2.89
CA ASP A 107 -15.59 41.33 2.76
C ASP A 107 -15.65 40.80 1.33
N ASN A 108 -16.80 40.83 0.66
CA ASN A 108 -16.94 40.42 -0.74
C ASN A 108 -16.13 41.28 -1.72
N ALA A 109 -15.91 42.58 -1.41
CA ALA A 109 -15.07 43.46 -2.21
C ALA A 109 -13.59 43.08 -2.21
N LEU A 110 -13.16 42.25 -1.24
CA LEU A 110 -11.79 41.75 -1.11
C LEU A 110 -11.59 40.38 -1.75
N LEU A 111 -12.65 39.71 -2.23
CA LEU A 111 -12.58 38.43 -2.85
C LEU A 111 -11.88 38.49 -4.22
N ASP A 112 -11.25 37.36 -4.62
CA ASP A 112 -10.72 37.24 -5.97
C ASP A 112 -11.84 37.38 -7.01
N LYS A 113 -11.51 37.92 -8.17
CA LYS A 113 -12.49 38.17 -9.25
C LYS A 113 -13.14 36.89 -9.76
N SER A 114 -12.49 35.75 -9.57
CA SER A 114 -13.02 34.42 -9.91
C SER A 114 -14.08 33.92 -8.93
N ASP A 115 -14.18 34.54 -7.71
CA ASP A 115 -15.22 34.20 -6.76
C ASP A 115 -16.58 34.73 -7.23
N PRO A 116 -17.66 33.90 -7.29
CA PRO A 116 -18.99 34.33 -7.71
C PRO A 116 -19.61 35.43 -6.89
N TRP A 117 -19.10 35.67 -5.67
CA TRP A 117 -19.60 36.71 -4.74
C TRP A 117 -18.78 38.01 -4.78
N SER A 118 -17.66 38.03 -5.55
CA SER A 118 -16.82 39.24 -5.64
C SER A 118 -17.56 40.52 -6.15
N ASN A 119 -18.65 40.32 -6.88
CA ASN A 119 -19.50 41.42 -7.35
C ASN A 119 -20.53 41.89 -6.30
N ALA A 120 -20.78 41.12 -5.24
CA ALA A 120 -21.80 41.40 -4.23
C ALA A 120 -21.30 42.41 -3.18
N THR A 121 -20.92 43.61 -3.64
CA THR A 121 -20.34 44.69 -2.82
C THR A 121 -21.37 45.68 -2.29
N SER A 122 -22.64 45.52 -2.64
CA SER A 122 -23.79 46.25 -2.15
C SER A 122 -25.06 45.44 -2.49
N TYR A 123 -26.17 45.77 -1.82
CA TYR A 123 -27.48 45.13 -2.06
C TYR A 123 -27.91 45.28 -3.56
N LYS A 124 -27.62 46.40 -4.20
CA LYS A 124 -27.95 46.68 -5.59
C LYS A 124 -27.15 45.80 -6.58
N ASN A 125 -25.99 45.34 -6.16
CA ASN A 125 -25.11 44.53 -6.98
C ASN A 125 -25.39 43.01 -6.86
N LEU A 126 -26.31 42.64 -5.94
CA LEU A 126 -26.73 41.25 -5.83
C LEU A 126 -27.56 40.87 -7.04
N SER A 127 -27.21 39.75 -7.69
CA SER A 127 -28.02 39.14 -8.73
C SER A 127 -29.27 38.50 -8.14
N ALA A 128 -30.28 38.24 -8.95
CA ALA A 128 -31.51 37.54 -8.55
C ALA A 128 -31.20 36.17 -7.94
N ALA A 129 -30.26 35.43 -8.51
CA ALA A 129 -29.81 34.13 -7.98
C ALA A 129 -29.16 34.28 -6.60
N GLN A 130 -28.28 35.25 -6.42
CA GLN A 130 -27.63 35.52 -5.12
C GLN A 130 -28.66 35.91 -4.04
N LYS A 131 -29.64 36.73 -4.37
CA LYS A 131 -30.72 37.08 -3.43
C LYS A 131 -31.52 35.87 -2.97
N LYS A 132 -31.91 34.99 -3.92
CA LYS A 132 -32.61 33.74 -3.60
C LYS A 132 -31.76 32.84 -2.72
N LEU A 133 -30.50 32.62 -3.08
CA LEU A 133 -29.57 31.79 -2.30
C LEU A 133 -29.39 32.31 -0.87
N LEU A 134 -29.25 33.62 -0.66
CA LEU A 134 -29.12 34.22 0.68
C LEU A 134 -30.39 34.00 1.52
N LEU A 135 -31.56 34.15 0.92
CA LEU A 135 -32.81 33.92 1.64
C LEU A 135 -32.99 32.41 1.98
N HIS A 136 -32.89 31.56 0.98
CA HIS A 136 -33.16 30.15 1.17
C HIS A 136 -32.11 29.47 2.08
N THR A 137 -30.85 29.91 2.05
CA THR A 137 -29.80 29.40 2.96
C THR A 137 -30.08 29.73 4.42
N SER A 138 -30.76 30.83 4.67
CA SER A 138 -31.05 31.32 6.04
C SER A 138 -32.21 30.61 6.73
N MET A 139 -32.89 29.67 6.08
CA MET A 139 -34.11 29.04 6.58
C MET A 139 -34.06 27.52 6.62
N LEU A 140 -34.64 26.97 7.70
CA LEU A 140 -35.02 25.56 7.82
C LEU A 140 -36.56 25.42 7.83
N ASN A 141 -37.07 24.39 7.17
CA ASN A 141 -38.52 24.14 7.00
C ASN A 141 -39.23 23.60 8.24
N ASN A 142 -38.56 23.50 9.38
CA ASN A 142 -39.12 23.02 10.65
C ASN A 142 -38.76 24.00 11.77
N ALA A 143 -39.63 24.14 12.77
CA ALA A 143 -39.30 24.84 14.00
C ALA A 143 -38.41 23.95 14.88
N ILE A 144 -37.13 24.28 14.92
CA ILE A 144 -36.10 23.52 15.64
C ILE A 144 -35.38 24.49 16.56
N VAL A 145 -35.35 24.21 17.86
CA VAL A 145 -34.50 24.93 18.80
C VAL A 145 -33.04 24.60 18.58
N SER A 146 -32.15 25.56 18.86
CA SER A 146 -30.72 25.46 18.60
C SER A 146 -30.05 24.21 19.22
N GLU A 147 -30.49 23.81 20.42
CA GLU A 147 -30.03 22.59 21.11
C GLU A 147 -30.38 21.30 20.35
N ASN A 148 -31.45 21.31 19.57
CA ASN A 148 -31.94 20.15 18.82
C ASN A 148 -31.48 20.14 17.35
N LEU A 149 -30.70 21.11 16.91
CA LEU A 149 -30.16 21.12 15.54
C LEU A 149 -29.40 19.84 15.21
N SER A 150 -28.62 19.35 16.15
CA SER A 150 -27.83 18.12 15.99
C SER A 150 -28.56 16.81 16.38
N SER A 151 -29.87 16.85 16.66
CA SER A 151 -30.64 15.67 17.08
C SER A 151 -31.41 15.06 15.91
N SER A 152 -31.32 13.73 15.72
CA SER A 152 -31.98 13.00 14.62
C SER A 152 -33.43 12.55 14.94
N GLY A 153 -33.97 12.84 16.13
CA GLY A 153 -35.31 12.47 16.58
C GLY A 153 -35.36 11.89 17.98
N GLY A 154 -36.54 11.51 18.45
CA GLY A 154 -36.91 11.30 19.84
C GLY A 154 -36.11 10.31 20.68
N GLY A 155 -35.12 10.79 21.40
CA GLY A 155 -34.41 10.04 22.45
C GLY A 155 -33.04 10.60 22.76
N THR A 156 -32.49 10.24 23.92
CA THR A 156 -31.15 10.69 24.37
C THR A 156 -30.02 10.15 23.49
N SER A 157 -30.23 9.00 22.84
CA SER A 157 -29.24 8.39 21.92
C SER A 157 -29.13 9.14 20.57
N ALA A 158 -30.11 9.92 20.21
CA ALA A 158 -30.17 10.69 18.97
C ALA A 158 -29.53 12.09 19.04
N ARG A 159 -29.13 12.53 20.23
CA ARG A 159 -28.50 13.85 20.43
C ARG A 159 -27.07 13.86 19.86
N GLY A 160 -26.72 14.94 19.17
CA GLY A 160 -25.38 15.15 18.62
C GLY A 160 -25.07 14.26 17.42
N GLU A 161 -26.04 13.66 16.75
CA GLU A 161 -25.80 12.83 15.56
C GLU A 161 -25.62 13.65 14.28
N LEU A 162 -26.39 14.73 14.14
CA LEU A 162 -26.44 15.50 12.90
C LEU A 162 -25.47 16.67 12.91
N LEU A 163 -24.77 16.81 11.81
CA LEU A 163 -23.86 17.92 11.51
C LEU A 163 -24.53 18.94 10.59
N ARG A 164 -25.48 18.50 9.75
CA ARG A 164 -26.08 19.29 8.69
C ARG A 164 -27.59 19.16 8.67
N ARG A 165 -28.25 20.23 8.22
CA ARG A 165 -29.71 20.28 7.97
C ARG A 165 -29.98 20.80 6.57
N ASN A 166 -31.00 20.23 5.92
CA ASN A 166 -31.48 20.74 4.64
C ASN A 166 -32.07 22.14 4.83
N THR A 167 -31.67 23.07 3.97
CA THR A 167 -32.25 24.42 3.86
C THR A 167 -33.35 24.45 2.81
N ASP A 168 -33.88 25.65 2.53
CA ASP A 168 -34.84 25.88 1.45
C ASP A 168 -34.17 26.00 0.06
N VAL A 169 -32.85 25.90 -0.02
CA VAL A 169 -32.12 26.00 -1.31
C VAL A 169 -32.46 24.84 -2.21
N GLU A 170 -32.88 25.12 -3.42
CA GLU A 170 -33.12 24.14 -4.47
C GLU A 170 -31.91 24.02 -5.43
N THR A 171 -31.71 22.84 -6.00
CA THR A 171 -30.61 22.61 -6.97
C THR A 171 -30.72 23.51 -8.22
N THR A 172 -31.96 23.87 -8.57
CA THR A 172 -32.25 24.79 -9.70
C THR A 172 -31.79 26.23 -9.45
N ASP A 173 -31.55 26.64 -8.20
CA ASP A 173 -31.06 27.99 -7.85
C ASP A 173 -29.59 28.18 -8.20
N THR A 174 -28.84 27.09 -8.45
CA THR A 174 -27.39 27.09 -8.70
C THR A 174 -27.01 26.89 -10.17
N ILE A 175 -27.97 26.91 -11.10
CA ILE A 175 -27.70 26.69 -12.52
C ILE A 175 -26.96 27.90 -13.11
N THR A 176 -25.81 27.65 -13.75
CA THR A 176 -25.01 28.65 -14.47
C THR A 176 -24.75 28.20 -15.90
N TYR A 177 -24.59 29.17 -16.81
CA TYR A 177 -24.16 28.92 -18.17
C TYR A 177 -22.65 29.11 -18.29
N ILE A 178 -21.96 28.14 -18.89
CA ILE A 178 -20.53 28.21 -19.18
C ILE A 178 -20.34 28.15 -20.69
N SER A 179 -19.57 29.08 -21.22
CA SER A 179 -19.29 29.13 -22.67
C SER A 179 -18.38 27.97 -23.09
N GLY A 180 -18.43 27.58 -24.36
CA GLY A 180 -17.58 26.50 -24.89
C GLY A 180 -16.09 26.78 -24.73
N ASP A 181 -15.68 28.05 -24.80
CA ASP A 181 -14.28 28.47 -24.67
C ASP A 181 -13.77 28.39 -23.21
N ASP A 182 -14.67 28.46 -22.23
CA ASP A 182 -14.36 28.43 -20.81
C ASP A 182 -14.40 26.98 -20.22
N LEU A 183 -14.74 26.00 -21.07
CA LEU A 183 -14.78 24.61 -20.61
C LEU A 183 -13.38 24.02 -20.40
N PRO A 184 -13.17 23.16 -19.40
CA PRO A 184 -11.87 22.58 -19.10
C PRO A 184 -11.21 21.87 -20.27
N VAL A 185 -9.86 21.97 -20.35
CA VAL A 185 -8.99 21.27 -21.31
C VAL A 185 -7.92 20.52 -20.52
N ASN A 186 -8.31 19.48 -19.79
CA ASN A 186 -7.46 18.80 -18.82
C ASN A 186 -7.29 17.32 -19.20
N TYR A 187 -6.50 17.03 -20.24
CA TYR A 187 -6.26 15.65 -20.66
C TYR A 187 -4.84 15.45 -21.21
N ASN A 188 -4.38 14.22 -21.19
CA ASN A 188 -3.06 13.85 -21.68
C ASN A 188 -3.16 13.00 -22.96
N ILE A 189 -2.82 13.59 -24.09
CA ILE A 189 -2.84 12.91 -25.41
C ILE A 189 -1.77 11.81 -25.47
N ALA A 190 -0.59 12.04 -24.89
CA ALA A 190 0.53 11.11 -24.94
C ALA A 190 0.18 9.77 -24.27
N HIS A 191 -0.65 9.79 -23.25
CA HIS A 191 -1.15 8.59 -22.55
C HIS A 191 -2.52 8.12 -23.07
N LYS A 192 -3.03 8.69 -24.15
CA LYS A 192 -4.34 8.36 -24.75
C LYS A 192 -5.51 8.51 -23.79
N GLU A 193 -5.41 9.42 -22.84
CA GLU A 193 -6.49 9.72 -21.91
C GLU A 193 -7.67 10.37 -22.64
N LYS A 194 -8.89 9.95 -22.28
CA LYS A 194 -10.11 10.51 -22.87
C LYS A 194 -10.31 11.96 -22.42
N ASP A 195 -10.55 12.86 -23.38
CA ASP A 195 -10.98 14.23 -23.09
C ASP A 195 -12.48 14.23 -22.79
N LEU A 196 -12.82 14.38 -21.51
CA LEU A 196 -14.19 14.27 -21.01
C LEU A 196 -15.07 15.48 -21.37
N TRP A 197 -14.44 16.60 -21.76
CA TRP A 197 -15.13 17.84 -22.14
C TRP A 197 -15.15 18.12 -23.65
N LYS A 198 -14.41 17.33 -24.46
CA LYS A 198 -14.23 17.55 -25.90
C LYS A 198 -15.56 17.72 -26.65
N ARG A 199 -16.54 16.88 -26.38
CA ARG A 199 -17.87 16.89 -27.00
C ARG A 199 -18.54 18.28 -26.92
N PHE A 200 -18.38 18.97 -25.80
CA PHE A 200 -19.02 20.23 -25.53
C PHE A 200 -18.24 21.41 -26.12
N ARG A 201 -16.92 21.30 -26.27
CA ARG A 201 -16.08 22.33 -26.90
C ARG A 201 -16.14 22.31 -28.42
N THR A 202 -16.08 21.14 -29.03
CA THR A 202 -15.92 21.00 -30.49
C THR A 202 -17.14 20.44 -31.22
N GLU A 203 -17.80 19.42 -30.64
CA GLU A 203 -18.89 18.71 -31.33
C GLU A 203 -20.24 19.43 -31.18
N ASN A 204 -20.42 20.28 -30.19
CA ASN A 204 -21.61 21.11 -30.01
C ASN A 204 -21.50 22.48 -30.66
N GLY A 205 -20.58 22.64 -31.62
CA GLY A 205 -20.37 23.90 -32.35
C GLY A 205 -19.84 25.05 -31.49
N GLY A 206 -19.16 24.73 -30.38
CA GLY A 206 -18.64 25.72 -29.40
C GLY A 206 -19.71 26.36 -28.54
N LYS A 207 -20.95 25.87 -28.59
CA LYS A 207 -22.00 26.27 -27.65
C LYS A 207 -21.67 25.74 -26.28
N GLY A 208 -21.70 26.62 -25.29
CA GLY A 208 -21.53 26.24 -23.88
C GLY A 208 -22.64 25.31 -23.38
N ILE A 209 -22.62 25.03 -22.12
CA ILE A 209 -23.61 24.18 -21.43
C ILE A 209 -24.15 24.89 -20.20
N TYR A 210 -25.37 24.50 -19.82
CA TYR A 210 -25.92 24.83 -18.48
C TYR A 210 -25.42 23.80 -17.47
N LEU A 211 -24.80 24.30 -16.42
CA LEU A 211 -24.10 23.50 -15.43
C LEU A 211 -24.57 23.79 -14.03
N VAL A 212 -24.69 22.76 -13.23
CA VAL A 212 -24.90 22.82 -11.78
C VAL A 212 -23.65 22.24 -11.10
N THR A 213 -23.19 22.85 -10.03
CA THR A 213 -22.02 22.36 -9.30
C THR A 213 -22.29 21.09 -8.52
N ASP A 214 -23.55 20.92 -8.03
CA ASP A 214 -23.96 19.72 -7.28
C ASP A 214 -25.44 19.36 -7.59
N SER A 215 -25.75 18.09 -7.60
CA SER A 215 -27.09 17.56 -7.80
C SER A 215 -27.91 17.49 -6.49
N THR A 216 -27.30 17.81 -5.34
CA THR A 216 -27.96 17.79 -4.03
C THR A 216 -28.22 19.21 -3.53
N PRO A 217 -29.34 19.44 -2.80
CA PRO A 217 -29.57 20.74 -2.16
C PRO A 217 -28.45 21.11 -1.18
N SER A 218 -28.14 22.39 -1.09
CA SER A 218 -27.15 22.87 -0.12
C SER A 218 -27.67 22.68 1.30
N MET A 219 -26.82 22.13 2.18
CA MET A 219 -27.12 21.89 3.58
C MET A 219 -26.46 22.94 4.47
N MET A 220 -27.17 23.34 5.54
CA MET A 220 -26.63 24.18 6.62
C MET A 220 -25.79 23.32 7.55
N ILE A 221 -24.51 23.62 7.65
CA ILE A 221 -23.60 23.00 8.63
C ILE A 221 -23.76 23.71 9.96
N HIS A 222 -23.92 22.97 11.05
CA HIS A 222 -24.04 23.53 12.39
C HIS A 222 -23.16 22.79 13.38
N PHE A 223 -22.54 23.52 14.28
CA PHE A 223 -21.69 23.00 15.34
C PHE A 223 -22.31 23.31 16.69
N THR A 224 -22.93 22.29 17.29
CA THR A 224 -23.47 22.33 18.64
C THR A 224 -22.55 21.63 19.63
N ASN A 225 -22.75 21.88 20.90
CA ASN A 225 -21.97 21.23 21.96
C ASN A 225 -22.13 19.70 21.94
N GLU A 226 -23.36 19.23 21.72
CA GLU A 226 -23.72 17.83 21.68
C GLU A 226 -23.00 17.10 20.54
N TYR A 227 -22.95 17.73 19.35
CA TYR A 227 -22.24 17.17 18.20
C TYR A 227 -20.73 17.06 18.45
N LEU A 228 -20.11 18.14 18.93
CA LEU A 228 -18.68 18.18 19.19
C LEU A 228 -18.28 17.20 20.29
N ALA A 229 -19.04 17.15 21.40
CA ALA A 229 -18.79 16.22 22.50
C ALA A 229 -18.94 14.76 22.08
N ARG A 230 -20.02 14.44 21.36
CA ARG A 230 -20.27 13.06 20.87
C ARG A 230 -19.15 12.57 19.97
N ASN A 231 -18.67 13.44 19.10
CA ASN A 231 -17.62 13.10 18.14
C ASN A 231 -16.20 13.38 18.67
N GLN A 232 -16.04 13.72 19.95
CA GLN A 232 -14.74 13.99 20.58
C GLN A 232 -13.91 15.03 19.77
N ILE A 233 -14.57 16.11 19.35
CA ILE A 233 -13.97 17.24 18.67
C ILE A 233 -13.69 18.30 19.72
N THR A 234 -12.44 18.71 19.83
CA THR A 234 -11.99 19.69 20.85
C THR A 234 -12.27 21.14 20.43
N SER A 235 -12.18 22.07 21.37
CA SER A 235 -12.26 23.51 21.04
C SER A 235 -11.10 23.95 20.15
N GLU A 236 -9.93 23.33 20.32
CA GLU A 236 -8.77 23.58 19.47
C GLU A 236 -8.98 23.07 18.04
N ASP A 237 -9.55 21.86 17.87
CA ASP A 237 -9.96 21.38 16.55
C ASP A 237 -10.90 22.39 15.88
N PHE A 238 -11.90 22.88 16.64
CA PHE A 238 -12.85 23.86 16.12
C PHE A 238 -12.14 25.14 15.69
N ARG A 239 -11.23 25.67 16.51
CA ARG A 239 -10.45 26.87 16.19
C ARG A 239 -9.69 26.72 14.88
N ILE A 240 -9.08 25.54 14.65
CA ILE A 240 -8.30 25.28 13.44
C ILE A 240 -9.21 25.16 12.20
N PHE A 241 -10.29 24.37 12.23
CA PHE A 241 -11.08 24.17 11.03
C PHE A 241 -12.13 25.25 10.74
N ALA A 242 -12.60 25.99 11.75
CA ALA A 242 -13.57 27.06 11.59
C ALA A 242 -12.94 28.46 11.53
N ASN A 243 -11.66 28.61 11.86
CA ASN A 243 -10.94 29.89 12.03
C ASN A 243 -11.65 30.81 13.02
N GLN A 244 -12.26 30.26 14.06
CA GLN A 244 -13.08 30.97 15.05
C GLN A 244 -12.86 30.39 16.44
N GLU A 245 -12.82 31.26 17.43
CA GLU A 245 -12.87 30.86 18.83
C GLU A 245 -14.30 30.46 19.22
N ARG A 246 -14.42 29.52 20.15
CA ARG A 246 -15.70 29.00 20.60
C ARG A 246 -15.75 28.89 22.11
N ALA A 247 -16.77 29.47 22.72
CA ALA A 247 -17.09 29.25 24.13
C ALA A 247 -18.05 28.04 24.29
N THR A 248 -18.04 27.44 25.47
CA THR A 248 -18.98 26.37 25.83
C THR A 248 -20.41 26.93 25.73
N ARG A 249 -21.30 26.30 25.01
CA ARG A 249 -22.66 26.67 24.66
C ARG A 249 -22.83 27.58 23.44
N ASP A 250 -21.75 28.03 22.80
CA ASP A 250 -21.88 28.66 21.50
C ASP A 250 -22.41 27.70 20.45
N VAL A 251 -23.36 28.15 19.68
CA VAL A 251 -23.79 27.47 18.46
C VAL A 251 -23.21 28.23 17.28
N HIS A 252 -22.64 27.51 16.31
CA HIS A 252 -22.13 28.12 15.08
C HIS A 252 -22.87 27.52 13.89
N ILE A 253 -23.21 28.39 12.94
CA ILE A 253 -23.70 27.98 11.63
C ILE A 253 -22.61 28.35 10.62
N TYR A 254 -22.07 27.34 9.96
CA TYR A 254 -20.81 27.45 9.24
C TYR A 254 -19.72 27.97 10.20
N ASN A 255 -19.05 29.06 9.88
CA ASN A 255 -18.11 29.75 10.74
C ASN A 255 -18.73 30.99 11.47
N HIS A 256 -20.05 31.19 11.43
CA HIS A 256 -20.74 32.28 12.06
C HIS A 256 -21.34 31.87 13.40
N ARG A 257 -21.06 32.68 14.44
CA ARG A 257 -21.60 32.47 15.80
C ARG A 257 -23.06 32.92 15.85
N VAL A 258 -23.90 32.16 16.53
CA VAL A 258 -25.27 32.57 16.85
C VAL A 258 -25.25 33.44 18.11
N LEU A 259 -25.48 34.74 17.91
CA LEU A 259 -25.45 35.76 18.98
C LEU A 259 -26.68 35.73 19.89
N LYS A 260 -27.87 35.47 19.31
CA LYS A 260 -29.13 35.30 20.03
C LYS A 260 -29.77 34.02 19.53
N GLN A 261 -30.08 33.13 20.45
CA GLN A 261 -30.63 31.83 20.17
C GLN A 261 -32.14 31.79 20.50
N ASP A 262 -32.90 31.08 19.66
CA ASP A 262 -34.27 30.63 19.93
C ASP A 262 -35.26 31.73 20.35
N ASP A 263 -35.25 32.85 19.64
CA ASP A 263 -36.27 33.87 19.85
C ASP A 263 -37.63 33.36 19.36
N VAL A 264 -38.46 32.96 20.30
CA VAL A 264 -39.72 32.24 20.07
C VAL A 264 -40.72 33.11 19.32
N CYS A 265 -41.25 32.65 18.20
CA CYS A 265 -42.29 33.26 17.40
C CYS A 265 -43.50 32.33 17.33
N GLU A 266 -44.64 32.87 16.98
CA GLU A 266 -45.90 32.14 16.76
C GLU A 266 -45.69 30.96 15.80
N ASN A 267 -44.89 31.15 14.74
CA ASN A 267 -44.68 30.25 13.65
C ASN A 267 -43.23 29.79 13.54
N GLY A 268 -42.46 29.78 14.61
CA GLY A 268 -41.07 29.24 14.65
C GLY A 268 -40.12 30.00 15.53
N TYR A 269 -38.82 30.00 15.09
CA TYR A 269 -37.73 30.59 15.85
C TYR A 269 -36.90 31.55 14.99
N ILE A 270 -36.38 32.59 15.59
CA ILE A 270 -35.36 33.47 15.01
C ILE A 270 -34.07 33.29 15.81
N ASN A 271 -32.99 32.97 15.08
CA ASN A 271 -31.62 32.97 15.56
C ASN A 271 -30.84 34.10 14.88
N VAL A 272 -30.11 34.89 15.66
CA VAL A 272 -29.32 36.02 15.11
C VAL A 272 -27.87 35.60 14.98
N THR A 273 -27.31 35.70 13.79
CA THR A 273 -25.92 35.36 13.49
C THR A 273 -25.03 36.61 13.39
N ASP A 274 -23.75 36.47 13.69
CA ASP A 274 -22.75 37.51 13.56
C ASP A 274 -22.32 37.82 12.12
N GLY A 275 -22.81 37.04 11.14
CA GLY A 275 -22.56 37.24 9.73
C GLY A 275 -23.72 36.78 8.85
N VAL A 276 -23.70 37.19 7.59
CA VAL A 276 -24.68 36.80 6.57
C VAL A 276 -24.38 35.37 6.08
N LEU A 277 -25.35 34.49 6.21
CA LEU A 277 -25.20 33.10 5.73
C LEU A 277 -25.32 33.05 4.20
N LYS A 278 -24.20 32.76 3.53
CA LYS A 278 -24.18 32.44 2.12
C LYS A 278 -23.97 30.91 1.96
N PRO A 279 -24.56 30.28 0.94
CA PRO A 279 -24.27 28.89 0.68
C PRO A 279 -22.78 28.70 0.44
N LEU A 280 -22.21 27.70 1.08
CA LEU A 280 -20.81 27.35 0.90
C LEU A 280 -20.62 26.67 -0.47
N ALA A 281 -19.56 27.04 -1.17
CA ALA A 281 -19.10 26.32 -2.34
C ALA A 281 -18.60 24.90 -1.94
N CYS A 282 -18.65 23.94 -2.87
CA CYS A 282 -18.04 22.64 -2.65
C CYS A 282 -16.51 22.73 -2.58
N MET A 283 -15.85 21.67 -2.09
CA MET A 283 -14.38 21.63 -1.95
C MET A 283 -13.66 21.96 -3.25
N ALA A 284 -14.08 21.39 -4.37
CA ALA A 284 -13.45 21.64 -5.68
C ALA A 284 -13.51 23.11 -6.08
N GLU A 285 -14.62 23.77 -5.81
CA GLU A 285 -14.82 25.19 -6.12
C GLU A 285 -14.03 26.09 -5.14
N GLN A 286 -13.98 25.74 -3.85
CA GLN A 286 -13.15 26.44 -2.87
C GLN A 286 -11.67 26.40 -3.25
N LEU A 287 -11.16 25.25 -3.73
CA LEU A 287 -9.79 25.13 -4.19
C LEU A 287 -9.52 25.97 -5.46
N ARG A 288 -10.49 26.05 -6.34
CA ARG A 288 -10.36 26.81 -7.60
C ARG A 288 -10.31 28.33 -7.35
N THR A 289 -11.07 28.82 -6.39
CA THR A 289 -11.27 30.26 -6.15
C THR A 289 -10.39 30.85 -5.05
N ASN A 290 -9.71 30.05 -4.29
CA ASN A 290 -8.87 30.48 -3.16
C ASN A 290 -7.61 31.29 -3.56
N GLY A 291 -7.11 31.10 -4.80
CA GLY A 291 -5.91 31.79 -5.31
C GLY A 291 -4.57 31.25 -4.81
N LYS A 292 -4.53 30.35 -3.82
CA LYS A 292 -3.32 29.76 -3.23
C LYS A 292 -3.19 28.24 -3.45
N THR A 293 -4.16 27.63 -4.14
CA THR A 293 -4.24 26.17 -4.39
C THR A 293 -4.47 25.88 -5.88
N ARG A 294 -3.99 26.75 -6.76
CA ARG A 294 -4.17 26.67 -8.21
C ARG A 294 -3.59 25.38 -8.80
N ILE A 295 -2.41 24.97 -8.33
CA ILE A 295 -1.74 23.75 -8.82
C ILE A 295 -2.56 22.50 -8.44
N TYR A 296 -2.99 22.42 -7.17
CA TYR A 296 -3.80 21.31 -6.70
C TYR A 296 -5.17 21.25 -7.39
N SER A 297 -5.82 22.41 -7.55
CA SER A 297 -7.08 22.54 -8.29
C SER A 297 -6.96 22.06 -9.74
N HIS A 298 -5.88 22.46 -10.43
CA HIS A 298 -5.60 22.02 -11.79
C HIS A 298 -5.45 20.49 -11.88
N MET A 299 -4.73 19.89 -10.94
CA MET A 299 -4.58 18.43 -10.92
C MET A 299 -5.91 17.71 -10.72
N ILE A 300 -6.75 18.16 -9.78
CA ILE A 300 -8.08 17.55 -9.51
C ILE A 300 -8.99 17.68 -10.71
N ASP A 301 -9.00 18.82 -11.40
CA ASP A 301 -9.90 19.09 -12.54
C ASP A 301 -9.72 18.09 -13.70
N ARG A 302 -8.64 17.34 -13.75
CA ARG A 302 -8.45 16.24 -14.71
C ARG A 302 -9.44 15.09 -14.55
N TRP A 303 -10.10 14.98 -13.38
CA TRP A 303 -11.20 14.03 -13.13
C TRP A 303 -12.58 14.64 -13.33
N SER A 304 -12.67 15.95 -13.62
CA SER A 304 -13.95 16.63 -13.81
C SER A 304 -14.61 16.23 -15.14
N ALA A 305 -15.91 16.04 -15.08
CA ALA A 305 -16.72 15.72 -16.25
C ALA A 305 -18.16 16.24 -16.11
N PRO A 306 -18.83 16.58 -17.20
CA PRO A 306 -20.22 16.99 -17.18
C PRO A 306 -21.15 15.78 -17.33
N TYR A 307 -21.97 15.53 -16.30
CA TYR A 307 -22.98 14.46 -16.31
C TYR A 307 -24.36 15.05 -16.55
N TYR A 308 -25.07 14.56 -17.56
CA TYR A 308 -26.45 14.96 -17.82
C TYR A 308 -27.35 14.56 -16.66
N SER A 309 -28.13 15.53 -16.14
CA SER A 309 -29.16 15.29 -15.12
C SER A 309 -30.54 15.44 -15.67
N PRO A 310 -31.24 14.33 -15.98
CA PRO A 310 -32.62 14.40 -16.46
C PRO A 310 -33.59 14.93 -15.40
N THR A 311 -33.27 14.75 -14.12
CA THR A 311 -34.11 15.21 -13.01
C THR A 311 -34.11 16.73 -12.89
N ILE A 312 -32.90 17.33 -12.85
CA ILE A 312 -32.76 18.79 -12.76
C ILE A 312 -33.26 19.45 -14.05
N THR A 313 -32.98 18.86 -15.21
CA THR A 313 -33.49 19.38 -16.51
C THR A 313 -35.01 19.46 -16.49
N ARG A 314 -35.70 18.39 -16.07
CA ARG A 314 -37.18 18.37 -16.02
C ARG A 314 -37.74 19.35 -14.97
N ALA A 315 -37.13 19.45 -13.81
CA ALA A 315 -37.53 20.41 -12.78
C ALA A 315 -37.42 21.84 -13.31
N TYR A 316 -36.31 22.18 -13.96
CA TYR A 316 -36.11 23.51 -14.53
C TYR A 316 -37.04 23.80 -15.71
N GLN A 317 -37.32 22.80 -16.57
CA GLN A 317 -38.33 22.90 -17.63
C GLN A 317 -39.73 23.25 -17.07
N GLY A 318 -40.09 22.64 -15.94
CA GLY A 318 -41.32 22.96 -15.21
C GLY A 318 -41.35 24.40 -14.70
N ILE A 319 -40.28 24.90 -14.12
CA ILE A 319 -40.14 26.26 -13.65
C ILE A 319 -40.24 27.25 -14.84
N MET A 320 -39.58 26.94 -15.96
CA MET A 320 -39.60 27.84 -17.14
C MET A 320 -40.97 27.80 -17.85
N ALA A 321 -41.61 26.63 -17.89
CA ALA A 321 -42.97 26.49 -18.43
C ALA A 321 -43.99 27.31 -17.65
N SER A 322 -43.88 27.37 -16.31
CA SER A 322 -44.75 28.21 -15.46
C SER A 322 -44.56 29.73 -15.78
N LYS A 323 -43.42 30.09 -16.37
CA LYS A 323 -43.13 31.47 -16.85
C LYS A 323 -43.48 31.66 -18.32
N GLY A 324 -44.10 30.70 -18.97
CA GLY A 324 -44.41 30.76 -20.39
C GLY A 324 -43.23 30.58 -21.35
N ILE A 325 -42.09 30.11 -20.85
CA ILE A 325 -40.84 29.90 -21.60
C ILE A 325 -40.68 28.42 -21.90
N GLU A 326 -40.57 28.08 -23.21
CA GLU A 326 -40.18 26.73 -23.62
C GLU A 326 -38.66 26.53 -23.47
N TRP A 327 -38.24 25.68 -22.51
CA TRP A 327 -36.84 25.39 -22.29
C TRP A 327 -36.44 24.07 -22.99
N LYS A 328 -35.42 24.10 -23.87
CA LYS A 328 -34.96 22.96 -24.69
C LYS A 328 -33.58 22.44 -24.31
N ASP A 329 -32.80 23.23 -23.59
CA ASP A 329 -31.43 22.88 -23.28
C ASP A 329 -31.34 21.82 -22.14
N SER A 330 -30.31 20.98 -22.21
CA SER A 330 -29.99 20.02 -21.19
C SER A 330 -29.18 20.66 -20.07
N ILE A 331 -29.43 20.26 -18.84
CA ILE A 331 -28.66 20.71 -17.67
C ILE A 331 -27.75 19.58 -17.20
N TYR A 332 -26.51 19.92 -16.98
CA TYR A 332 -25.44 19.00 -16.58
C TYR A 332 -25.00 19.30 -15.15
N VAL A 333 -24.47 18.26 -14.47
CA VAL A 333 -23.83 18.39 -13.17
C VAL A 333 -22.31 18.19 -13.36
N LYS A 334 -21.49 19.11 -12.88
CA LYS A 334 -20.04 18.94 -12.86
C LYS A 334 -19.71 17.97 -11.72
N ARG A 335 -19.23 16.80 -12.10
CA ARG A 335 -18.82 15.75 -11.16
C ARG A 335 -17.38 15.37 -11.41
N TYR A 336 -16.78 14.74 -10.42
CA TYR A 336 -15.44 14.19 -10.51
C TYR A 336 -15.50 12.67 -10.45
N ILE A 337 -14.81 12.01 -11.37
CA ILE A 337 -14.74 10.55 -11.41
C ILE A 337 -14.16 10.06 -10.09
N SER A 338 -14.93 9.29 -9.35
CA SER A 338 -14.61 8.85 -8.00
C SER A 338 -15.05 7.40 -7.76
N GLU A 339 -14.68 6.84 -6.64
CA GLU A 339 -15.08 5.48 -6.23
C GLU A 339 -16.58 5.33 -5.93
N ARG A 340 -17.35 6.43 -5.96
CA ARG A 340 -18.79 6.43 -5.73
C ARG A 340 -19.58 6.56 -7.02
N SER A 341 -20.74 5.90 -7.05
CA SER A 341 -21.64 5.99 -8.20
C SER A 341 -22.43 7.30 -8.18
N PHE A 342 -22.83 7.75 -9.37
CA PHE A 342 -23.70 8.90 -9.57
C PHE A 342 -24.83 8.53 -10.53
N GLU A 343 -26.10 8.75 -10.13
CA GLU A 343 -27.31 8.48 -10.91
C GLU A 343 -27.28 7.12 -11.64
N GLY A 344 -26.90 6.06 -10.91
CA GLY A 344 -26.85 4.69 -11.44
C GLY A 344 -25.65 4.36 -12.32
N LYS A 345 -24.70 5.30 -12.51
CA LYS A 345 -23.42 4.99 -13.16
C LYS A 345 -22.51 4.21 -12.21
N ALA A 346 -21.76 3.25 -12.76
CA ALA A 346 -20.83 2.47 -11.96
C ALA A 346 -19.69 3.34 -11.44
N LEU A 347 -19.05 2.87 -10.37
CA LEU A 347 -17.87 3.54 -9.78
C LEU A 347 -16.79 3.78 -10.82
N GLY A 348 -16.17 4.97 -10.79
CA GLY A 348 -15.09 5.34 -11.69
C GLY A 348 -15.46 5.44 -13.16
N ASN A 349 -16.75 5.47 -13.48
CA ASN A 349 -17.21 5.58 -14.87
C ASN A 349 -17.34 7.04 -15.30
N ASP A 350 -17.06 7.29 -16.59
CA ASP A 350 -17.27 8.55 -17.24
C ASP A 350 -18.78 8.82 -17.54
N PRO A 351 -19.11 10.01 -18.09
CA PRO A 351 -20.51 10.33 -18.44
C PRO A 351 -21.17 9.35 -19.42
N ASP A 352 -20.39 8.66 -20.24
CA ASP A 352 -20.90 7.67 -21.20
C ASP A 352 -21.13 6.29 -20.57
N GLY A 353 -20.70 6.12 -19.30
CA GLY A 353 -20.85 4.88 -18.55
C GLY A 353 -19.67 3.92 -18.70
N GLU A 354 -18.57 4.37 -19.29
CA GLU A 354 -17.35 3.58 -19.46
C GLU A 354 -16.37 3.83 -18.31
N ALA A 355 -15.75 2.77 -17.81
CA ALA A 355 -14.75 2.88 -16.76
C ALA A 355 -13.51 3.63 -17.24
N VAL A 356 -13.08 4.65 -16.51
CA VAL A 356 -11.83 5.35 -16.77
C VAL A 356 -10.68 4.53 -16.21
N ARG A 357 -9.80 4.10 -17.12
CA ARG A 357 -8.69 3.22 -16.79
C ARG A 357 -7.37 3.80 -17.27
N ASP A 358 -6.28 3.41 -16.61
CA ASP A 358 -4.93 3.72 -17.08
C ASP A 358 -4.48 2.76 -18.19
N SER A 359 -3.25 2.94 -18.66
CA SER A 359 -2.63 2.06 -19.66
C SER A 359 -2.43 0.62 -19.18
N ALA A 360 -2.45 0.35 -17.88
CA ALA A 360 -2.37 -0.97 -17.27
C ALA A 360 -3.76 -1.62 -17.07
N GLY A 361 -4.84 -0.89 -17.39
CA GLY A 361 -6.21 -1.35 -17.23
C GLY A 361 -6.79 -1.13 -15.82
N GLU A 362 -6.06 -0.46 -14.93
CA GLU A 362 -6.54 -0.15 -13.58
C GLU A 362 -7.48 1.06 -13.58
N THR A 363 -8.50 1.02 -12.74
CA THR A 363 -9.44 2.13 -12.57
C THR A 363 -8.73 3.29 -11.86
N VAL A 364 -8.79 4.48 -12.47
CA VAL A 364 -8.20 5.71 -11.93
C VAL A 364 -9.31 6.65 -11.49
N ALA A 365 -9.62 6.63 -10.20
CA ALA A 365 -10.67 7.42 -9.59
C ALA A 365 -10.16 8.15 -8.34
N LEU A 366 -10.82 9.25 -7.99
CA LEU A 366 -10.64 9.87 -6.68
C LEU A 366 -11.38 9.06 -5.60
N LYS A 367 -10.94 9.10 -4.35
CA LYS A 367 -11.61 8.41 -3.24
C LYS A 367 -13.07 8.87 -3.07
N PHE A 368 -13.32 10.15 -3.27
CA PHE A 368 -14.66 10.71 -3.31
C PHE A 368 -14.73 11.89 -4.27
N ASP A 369 -15.93 12.31 -4.63
CA ASP A 369 -16.17 13.45 -5.49
C ASP A 369 -16.12 14.76 -4.66
N PRO A 370 -15.13 15.66 -4.87
CA PRO A 370 -15.00 16.92 -4.13
C PRO A 370 -16.06 17.96 -4.49
N ALA A 371 -16.93 17.68 -5.46
CA ALA A 371 -18.07 18.53 -5.80
C ALA A 371 -19.41 17.99 -5.29
N TRP A 372 -19.47 16.83 -4.63
CA TRP A 372 -20.72 16.21 -4.24
C TRP A 372 -21.05 16.38 -2.76
N ASN A 373 -22.08 17.17 -2.49
CA ASN A 373 -22.55 17.44 -1.12
C ASN A 373 -23.22 16.23 -0.44
N GLY A 374 -23.80 15.34 -1.21
CA GLY A 374 -24.42 14.12 -0.70
C GLY A 374 -23.46 12.98 -0.36
N TYR A 375 -22.14 13.18 -0.58
CA TYR A 375 -21.15 12.15 -0.25
C TYR A 375 -20.97 11.99 1.27
N TYR A 376 -20.87 10.75 1.72
CA TYR A 376 -20.67 10.37 3.12
C TYR A 376 -20.12 8.93 3.21
N ALA A 377 -19.53 8.61 4.35
CA ALA A 377 -19.04 7.26 4.62
C ALA A 377 -20.16 6.21 4.64
N GLU A 378 -19.76 4.98 4.44
CA GLU A 378 -20.66 3.82 4.52
C GLU A 378 -21.42 3.80 5.84
N ASN A 379 -22.73 3.57 5.80
CA ASN A 379 -23.66 3.58 6.94
C ASN A 379 -23.90 4.95 7.63
N SER A 380 -23.47 6.06 7.05
CA SER A 380 -23.85 7.38 7.51
C SER A 380 -24.78 8.08 6.52
N THR A 381 -25.57 9.04 6.98
CA THR A 381 -26.38 9.91 6.12
C THR A 381 -25.60 11.19 5.83
N ALA A 382 -25.90 11.87 4.73
CA ALA A 382 -25.31 13.15 4.39
C ALA A 382 -25.47 14.21 5.52
N GLU A 383 -26.47 14.06 6.36
CA GLU A 383 -26.72 14.93 7.50
C GLU A 383 -25.78 14.69 8.68
N LYS A 384 -25.15 13.51 8.80
CA LYS A 384 -24.37 13.10 9.99
C LYS A 384 -22.89 13.45 9.87
N ASN A 385 -22.33 13.41 8.67
CA ASN A 385 -20.89 13.58 8.46
C ASN A 385 -20.61 14.27 7.13
N MET A 386 -19.36 14.62 6.91
CA MET A 386 -18.83 15.20 5.67
C MET A 386 -17.40 14.72 5.46
N SER A 387 -16.79 15.08 4.34
CA SER A 387 -15.44 14.66 3.98
C SER A 387 -14.37 15.65 4.44
N THR A 388 -13.10 15.27 4.31
CA THR A 388 -11.95 16.14 4.58
C THR A 388 -10.91 15.99 3.47
N MET A 389 -10.24 17.09 3.15
CA MET A 389 -9.07 17.10 2.28
C MET A 389 -7.90 17.81 2.95
N PHE A 390 -6.70 17.26 2.85
CA PHE A 390 -5.44 17.93 3.16
C PHE A 390 -4.81 18.35 1.84
N VAL A 391 -4.61 19.65 1.67
CA VAL A 391 -4.21 20.25 0.39
C VAL A 391 -3.01 21.14 0.58
N ALA A 392 -1.93 20.84 -0.10
CA ALA A 392 -0.75 21.67 -0.09
C ALA A 392 -0.97 22.99 -0.83
N LEU A 393 -0.49 24.08 -0.26
CA LEU A 393 -0.45 25.39 -0.89
C LEU A 393 0.46 25.39 -2.13
N ASP A 394 0.23 26.31 -3.05
CA ASP A 394 1.02 26.45 -4.27
C ASP A 394 2.53 26.57 -4.01
N ASP A 395 2.94 27.29 -2.94
CA ASP A 395 4.35 27.42 -2.59
C ASP A 395 4.98 26.06 -2.25
N ALA A 396 4.29 25.21 -1.48
CA ALA A 396 4.73 23.85 -1.19
C ALA A 396 4.74 22.98 -2.45
N MET A 397 3.78 23.15 -3.36
CA MET A 397 3.73 22.42 -4.63
C MET A 397 4.85 22.83 -5.57
N TRP A 398 5.24 24.10 -5.61
CA TRP A 398 6.40 24.57 -6.36
C TRP A 398 7.70 23.94 -5.86
N GLU A 399 7.87 23.86 -4.53
CA GLU A 399 9.01 23.18 -3.92
C GLU A 399 8.99 21.68 -4.23
N TYR A 400 7.83 21.05 -4.12
CA TYR A 400 7.63 19.62 -4.42
C TYR A 400 8.09 19.25 -5.84
N PHE A 401 7.74 20.05 -6.85
CA PHE A 401 8.15 19.82 -8.24
C PHE A 401 9.53 20.40 -8.60
N SER A 402 10.23 21.04 -7.66
CA SER A 402 11.58 21.57 -7.88
C SER A 402 12.62 20.45 -7.92
N PRO A 403 13.84 20.72 -8.44
CA PRO A 403 14.92 19.74 -8.48
C PRO A 403 15.29 19.09 -7.15
N ASN A 404 15.00 19.76 -6.05
CA ASN A 404 15.24 19.27 -4.68
C ASN A 404 14.00 18.62 -4.06
N GLY A 405 12.86 18.71 -4.70
CA GLY A 405 11.59 18.19 -4.21
C GLY A 405 11.37 16.72 -4.57
N SER A 406 10.59 16.02 -3.76
CA SER A 406 10.26 14.61 -3.96
C SER A 406 9.42 14.33 -5.21
N GLY A 407 8.71 15.34 -5.74
CA GLY A 407 7.96 15.26 -6.99
C GLY A 407 8.77 15.50 -8.27
N TRP A 408 10.06 15.89 -8.13
CA TRP A 408 10.91 16.18 -9.28
C TRP A 408 11.03 15.01 -10.25
N GLN A 409 11.23 13.83 -9.72
CA GLN A 409 11.33 12.62 -10.55
C GLN A 409 10.03 12.35 -11.31
N LEU A 410 8.89 12.56 -10.67
CA LEU A 410 7.58 12.37 -11.28
C LEU A 410 7.40 13.28 -12.52
N ILE A 411 7.58 14.59 -12.34
CA ILE A 411 7.39 15.54 -13.44
C ILE A 411 8.43 15.34 -14.54
N ARG A 412 9.70 15.12 -14.18
CA ARG A 412 10.78 14.87 -15.15
C ARG A 412 10.53 13.64 -16.01
N THR A 413 10.12 12.54 -15.40
CA THR A 413 9.92 11.25 -16.11
C THR A 413 8.79 11.32 -17.14
N TYR A 414 7.70 11.97 -16.81
CA TYR A 414 6.53 11.99 -17.69
C TYR A 414 6.50 13.16 -18.66
N SER A 415 7.13 14.28 -18.31
CA SER A 415 6.98 15.52 -19.05
C SER A 415 8.19 15.86 -19.94
N LEU A 416 9.31 15.19 -19.78
CA LEU A 416 10.49 15.41 -20.60
C LEU A 416 10.65 14.32 -21.67
N PRO A 417 11.33 14.62 -22.79
CA PRO A 417 11.74 13.63 -23.77
C PRO A 417 12.65 12.54 -23.16
N ASP A 418 12.78 11.42 -23.84
CA ASP A 418 13.69 10.34 -23.43
C ASP A 418 15.15 10.79 -23.61
N GLU A 419 15.88 10.93 -22.50
CA GLU A 419 17.27 11.39 -22.51
C GLU A 419 18.19 10.52 -23.37
N LYS A 420 17.95 9.20 -23.43
CA LYS A 420 18.76 8.26 -24.21
C LYS A 420 18.47 8.37 -25.72
N LYS A 421 17.25 8.70 -26.11
CA LYS A 421 16.84 8.79 -27.51
C LYS A 421 17.04 10.18 -28.09
N GLU A 422 16.80 11.20 -27.29
CA GLU A 422 16.73 12.60 -27.72
C GLU A 422 17.50 13.53 -26.76
N PRO A 423 18.81 13.31 -26.52
CA PRO A 423 19.53 13.99 -25.45
C PRO A 423 19.54 15.52 -25.59
N ALA A 424 19.62 16.06 -26.79
CA ALA A 424 19.62 17.51 -27.01
C ALA A 424 18.23 18.13 -26.72
N GLU A 425 17.13 17.45 -27.04
CA GLU A 425 15.79 17.90 -26.71
C GLU A 425 15.51 17.78 -25.23
N TYR A 426 15.96 16.69 -24.61
CA TYR A 426 15.87 16.51 -23.16
C TYR A 426 16.52 17.66 -22.42
N GLN A 427 17.78 18.04 -22.77
CA GLN A 427 18.49 19.13 -22.09
C GLN A 427 17.78 20.49 -22.28
N ARG A 428 17.21 20.74 -23.46
CA ARG A 428 16.42 21.96 -23.70
C ARG A 428 15.13 21.99 -22.86
N ALA A 429 14.39 20.89 -22.84
CA ALA A 429 13.16 20.76 -22.06
C ALA A 429 13.44 20.82 -20.55
N LEU A 430 14.53 20.22 -20.08
CA LEU A 430 14.97 20.30 -18.70
C LEU A 430 15.30 21.75 -18.28
N ALA A 431 16.00 22.49 -19.14
CA ALA A 431 16.29 23.91 -18.88
C ALA A 431 15.00 24.76 -18.84
N ASP A 432 14.03 24.51 -19.74
CA ASP A 432 12.74 25.23 -19.73
C ASP A 432 11.91 24.87 -18.49
N LEU A 433 11.89 23.62 -18.05
CA LEU A 433 11.21 23.20 -16.82
C LEU A 433 11.84 23.89 -15.59
N ASN A 434 13.19 23.93 -15.49
CA ASN A 434 13.87 24.62 -14.41
C ASN A 434 13.54 26.12 -14.40
N ASN A 435 13.53 26.78 -15.55
CA ASN A 435 13.16 28.19 -15.69
C ASN A 435 11.68 28.41 -15.33
N THR A 436 10.79 27.50 -15.71
CA THR A 436 9.37 27.53 -15.37
C THR A 436 9.15 27.50 -13.85
N ILE A 437 9.85 26.61 -13.17
CA ILE A 437 9.79 26.49 -11.70
C ILE A 437 10.36 27.72 -11.03
N ALA A 438 11.54 28.20 -11.46
CA ALA A 438 12.16 29.40 -10.91
C ALA A 438 11.31 30.67 -11.08
N ALA A 439 10.62 30.79 -12.22
CA ALA A 439 9.73 31.92 -12.52
C ALA A 439 8.33 31.76 -11.90
N LYS A 440 8.00 30.61 -11.34
CA LYS A 440 6.63 30.26 -10.89
C LYS A 440 5.57 30.51 -11.99
N ASP A 441 5.86 30.08 -13.22
CA ASP A 441 4.98 30.21 -14.38
C ASP A 441 3.92 29.10 -14.37
N TYR A 442 2.72 29.40 -13.90
CA TYR A 442 1.62 28.43 -13.78
C TYR A 442 1.20 27.82 -15.12
N ASP A 443 1.08 28.63 -16.17
CA ASP A 443 0.58 28.15 -17.47
C ASP A 443 1.53 27.14 -18.09
N LYS A 444 2.83 27.33 -17.92
CA LYS A 444 3.84 26.36 -18.35
C LYS A 444 3.87 25.15 -17.45
N LEU A 445 3.82 25.31 -16.12
CA LEU A 445 3.80 24.19 -15.19
C LEU A 445 2.60 23.27 -15.45
N PHE A 446 1.43 23.83 -15.72
CA PHE A 446 0.23 23.04 -16.01
C PHE A 446 0.42 22.17 -17.25
N ARG A 447 1.10 22.65 -18.29
CA ARG A 447 1.43 21.84 -19.46
C ARG A 447 2.36 20.67 -19.14
N TYR A 448 3.28 20.83 -18.21
CA TYR A 448 4.12 19.74 -17.72
C TYR A 448 3.31 18.76 -16.87
N ILE A 449 2.46 19.22 -15.94
CA ILE A 449 1.58 18.38 -15.13
C ILE A 449 0.61 17.58 -16.00
N ASP A 450 0.10 18.16 -17.08
CA ASP A 450 -0.82 17.49 -18.00
C ASP A 450 -0.19 16.31 -18.75
N GLN A 451 1.14 16.22 -18.79
CA GLN A 451 1.84 15.04 -19.32
C GLN A 451 1.91 13.89 -18.31
N ILE A 452 1.67 14.14 -17.02
CA ILE A 452 1.67 13.09 -15.99
C ILE A 452 0.36 12.30 -16.12
N PRO A 453 0.40 10.96 -16.22
CA PRO A 453 -0.83 10.17 -16.34
C PRO A 453 -1.70 10.27 -15.10
N ARG A 454 -3.03 10.12 -15.27
CA ARG A 454 -3.99 10.14 -14.15
C ARG A 454 -3.68 9.09 -13.10
N SER A 455 -3.22 7.91 -13.48
CA SER A 455 -2.83 6.86 -12.54
C SER A 455 -1.73 7.30 -11.57
N ALA A 456 -0.79 8.10 -12.03
CA ALA A 456 0.27 8.64 -11.20
C ALA A 456 -0.22 9.77 -10.27
N LEU A 457 -1.09 10.65 -10.78
CA LEU A 457 -1.63 11.76 -9.98
C LEU A 457 -2.70 11.30 -8.98
N SER A 458 -3.50 10.26 -9.30
CA SER A 458 -4.54 9.78 -8.37
C SER A 458 -3.97 9.35 -7.03
N ALA A 459 -2.84 8.67 -7.01
CA ALA A 459 -2.20 8.27 -5.78
C ALA A 459 -1.77 9.49 -4.94
N LEU A 460 -1.21 10.53 -5.58
CA LEU A 460 -0.82 11.78 -4.90
C LEU A 460 -2.03 12.52 -4.32
N LEU A 461 -3.15 12.57 -5.06
CA LEU A 461 -4.35 13.30 -4.62
C LEU A 461 -5.10 12.52 -3.53
N ASN A 462 -5.25 11.21 -3.71
CA ASN A 462 -6.03 10.36 -2.82
C ASN A 462 -5.45 10.23 -1.40
N VAL A 463 -4.15 10.40 -1.23
CA VAL A 463 -3.51 10.32 0.08
C VAL A 463 -4.04 11.38 1.05
N GLY A 464 -4.39 12.56 0.56
CA GLY A 464 -4.97 13.66 1.34
C GLY A 464 -6.50 13.62 1.45
N MET A 465 -7.19 12.62 0.88
CA MET A 465 -8.65 12.56 0.82
C MET A 465 -9.23 11.57 1.82
N PHE A 466 -10.04 12.05 2.77
CA PHE A 466 -10.69 11.26 3.82
C PHE A 466 -12.20 11.43 3.78
N SER A 467 -12.93 10.32 3.79
CA SER A 467 -14.40 10.31 3.68
C SER A 467 -15.12 10.75 4.95
N GLU A 468 -14.41 10.82 6.09
CA GLU A 468 -15.01 11.14 7.39
C GLU A 468 -14.30 12.30 8.08
N PHE A 469 -14.98 13.44 8.18
CA PHE A 469 -14.49 14.62 8.89
C PHE A 469 -14.22 14.35 10.38
N THR A 470 -15.14 13.65 11.05
CA THR A 470 -15.03 13.39 12.50
C THR A 470 -13.83 12.54 12.89
N ALA A 471 -13.31 11.73 11.95
CA ALA A 471 -12.12 10.92 12.14
C ALA A 471 -10.82 11.65 11.76
N SER A 472 -10.90 12.78 11.06
CA SER A 472 -9.77 13.50 10.47
C SER A 472 -9.56 14.92 11.02
N VAL A 473 -10.19 15.25 12.14
CA VAL A 473 -9.93 16.52 12.86
C VAL A 473 -8.48 16.57 13.39
N PRO A 474 -7.90 17.77 13.58
CA PRO A 474 -6.48 17.92 13.96
C PRO A 474 -6.02 17.04 15.12
N SER A 475 -6.79 16.95 16.20
CA SER A 475 -6.46 16.10 17.36
C SER A 475 -6.39 14.59 17.07
N LYS A 476 -6.88 14.16 15.90
CA LYS A 476 -6.91 12.75 15.45
C LYS A 476 -6.02 12.49 14.25
N MET A 477 -5.35 13.49 13.69
CA MET A 477 -4.54 13.37 12.47
C MET A 477 -3.51 12.24 12.56
N THR A 478 -2.86 12.06 13.70
CA THR A 478 -1.84 11.03 13.92
C THR A 478 -2.37 9.58 13.82
N LYS A 479 -3.70 9.41 13.81
CA LYS A 479 -4.36 8.11 13.60
C LYS A 479 -4.64 7.81 12.14
N LEU A 480 -4.51 8.80 11.26
CA LEU A 480 -4.75 8.63 9.84
C LEU A 480 -3.66 7.79 9.20
N ARG A 481 -4.08 6.92 8.30
CA ARG A 481 -3.22 5.98 7.61
C ARG A 481 -3.38 6.14 6.10
N ASP A 482 -2.29 5.89 5.37
CA ASP A 482 -2.33 5.76 3.92
C ASP A 482 -2.85 4.37 3.48
N ASP A 483 -2.89 4.15 2.18
CA ASP A 483 -3.36 2.87 1.61
C ASP A 483 -2.45 1.68 1.94
N ALA A 484 -1.20 1.93 2.37
CA ALA A 484 -0.27 0.94 2.89
C ALA A 484 -0.45 0.69 4.40
N SER A 485 -1.44 1.31 5.05
CA SER A 485 -1.68 1.30 6.50
C SER A 485 -0.56 1.96 7.33
N GLU A 486 0.29 2.75 6.68
CA GLU A 486 1.34 3.54 7.34
C GLU A 486 0.78 4.85 7.88
N GLN A 487 1.37 5.35 8.96
CA GLN A 487 1.00 6.62 9.56
C GLN A 487 1.33 7.77 8.61
N LEU A 488 0.31 8.57 8.28
CA LEU A 488 0.45 9.68 7.33
C LEU A 488 0.96 10.96 8.01
N PHE A 489 0.47 11.26 9.22
CA PHE A 489 0.82 12.46 9.98
C PHE A 489 1.45 12.09 11.32
N TYR A 490 2.49 12.81 11.70
CA TYR A 490 3.17 12.70 13.00
C TYR A 490 2.79 13.89 13.90
N GLU A 491 3.23 13.89 15.16
CA GLU A 491 2.83 14.91 16.13
C GLU A 491 3.20 16.34 15.66
N ASP A 492 4.34 16.51 15.01
CA ASP A 492 4.81 17.79 14.50
C ASP A 492 4.09 18.25 13.21
N ASP A 493 3.37 17.36 12.53
CA ASP A 493 2.69 17.68 11.27
C ASP A 493 1.45 18.55 11.47
N ILE A 494 0.95 18.69 12.70
CA ILE A 494 -0.14 19.62 12.99
C ILE A 494 0.28 21.08 12.75
N ASP A 495 1.54 21.41 12.98
CA ASP A 495 2.09 22.76 12.76
C ASP A 495 2.19 23.11 11.27
N HIS A 496 2.17 22.08 10.40
CA HIS A 496 2.10 22.26 8.96
C HIS A 496 0.69 22.53 8.42
N VAL A 497 -0.34 22.48 9.26
CA VAL A 497 -1.68 22.93 8.90
C VAL A 497 -1.77 24.45 9.12
N VAL A 498 -1.55 25.19 8.05
CA VAL A 498 -1.44 26.68 8.11
C VAL A 498 -2.76 27.41 7.85
N GLY A 499 -3.83 26.67 7.62
CA GLY A 499 -5.17 27.25 7.43
C GLY A 499 -6.21 26.19 7.10
N SER A 500 -7.45 26.63 6.98
CA SER A 500 -8.56 25.78 6.59
C SER A 500 -9.59 26.53 5.76
N LEU A 501 -10.35 25.76 4.93
CA LEU A 501 -11.52 26.26 4.20
C LEU A 501 -12.70 25.35 4.51
N MET A 502 -13.81 25.92 4.93
CA MET A 502 -15.05 25.21 5.11
C MET A 502 -15.82 25.17 3.79
N ALA A 503 -16.14 23.98 3.31
CA ALA A 503 -16.91 23.75 2.09
C ALA A 503 -18.27 23.12 2.41
N SER A 504 -19.21 23.16 1.47
CA SER A 504 -20.55 22.56 1.65
C SER A 504 -20.51 21.05 1.92
N ASN A 505 -19.48 20.37 1.44
CA ASN A 505 -19.31 18.93 1.53
C ASN A 505 -18.12 18.50 2.40
N GLY A 506 -17.44 19.42 3.07
CA GLY A 506 -16.32 19.04 3.94
C GLY A 506 -15.42 20.19 4.38
N ILE A 507 -14.31 19.80 5.03
CA ILE A 507 -13.25 20.71 5.45
C ILE A 507 -12.00 20.45 4.61
N ILE A 508 -11.37 21.52 4.15
CA ILE A 508 -10.05 21.50 3.52
C ILE A 508 -9.05 22.08 4.52
N TYR A 509 -8.07 21.28 4.91
CA TYR A 509 -6.91 21.76 5.64
C TYR A 509 -5.82 22.15 4.65
N LEU A 510 -5.34 23.38 4.74
CA LEU A 510 -4.27 23.90 3.91
C LEU A 510 -2.92 23.61 4.57
N THR A 511 -2.00 23.02 3.84
CA THR A 511 -0.70 22.65 4.37
C THR A 511 0.44 23.36 3.63
N ASP A 512 1.52 23.69 4.34
CA ASP A 512 2.75 24.22 3.75
C ASP A 512 3.75 23.12 3.36
N LYS A 513 3.32 21.85 3.45
CA LYS A 513 4.07 20.64 3.10
C LYS A 513 3.21 19.73 2.24
N VAL A 514 3.82 19.06 1.26
CA VAL A 514 3.15 18.03 0.44
C VAL A 514 3.28 16.68 1.12
N TYR A 515 2.17 16.05 1.43
CA TYR A 515 2.13 14.67 1.90
C TYR A 515 1.98 13.75 0.69
N GLY A 516 3.02 12.96 0.43
CA GLY A 516 3.03 12.01 -0.67
C GLY A 516 2.64 10.61 -0.20
N PRO A 517 2.00 9.83 -1.06
CA PRO A 517 1.71 8.44 -0.75
C PRO A 517 3.01 7.63 -0.69
N ALA A 518 3.00 6.52 0.06
CA ALA A 518 4.13 5.61 0.14
C ALA A 518 4.60 5.10 -1.24
N ASP A 519 3.73 5.12 -2.25
CA ASP A 519 4.07 4.85 -3.65
C ASP A 519 5.15 5.76 -4.22
N TYR A 520 5.24 7.00 -3.77
CA TYR A 520 6.23 7.99 -4.24
C TYR A 520 7.34 8.26 -3.24
N THR A 521 7.20 7.80 -2.00
CA THR A 521 8.15 8.09 -0.93
C THR A 521 8.91 6.88 -0.42
N SER A 522 8.42 5.66 -0.74
CA SER A 522 9.09 4.41 -0.40
C SER A 522 10.07 3.94 -1.47
N VAL A 523 10.83 2.89 -1.15
CA VAL A 523 11.76 2.24 -2.09
C VAL A 523 11.08 1.68 -3.34
N THR A 524 9.74 1.60 -3.38
CA THR A 524 8.99 1.18 -4.57
C THR A 524 8.81 2.30 -5.60
N ALA A 525 9.04 3.55 -5.22
CA ALA A 525 8.78 4.71 -6.07
C ALA A 525 9.44 4.63 -7.46
N PRO A 526 10.72 4.25 -7.61
CA PRO A 526 11.33 4.14 -8.92
C PRO A 526 10.67 3.08 -9.82
N ALA A 527 10.18 1.97 -9.26
CA ALA A 527 9.45 0.96 -10.02
C ALA A 527 8.08 1.48 -10.50
N TYR A 528 7.47 2.36 -9.71
CA TYR A 528 6.17 2.95 -10.03
C TYR A 528 6.27 4.07 -11.06
N ILE A 529 7.24 4.97 -10.90
CA ILE A 529 7.38 6.20 -11.68
C ILE A 529 8.02 5.94 -13.04
N THR A 530 9.06 5.06 -13.13
CA THR A 530 9.81 4.85 -14.38
C THR A 530 9.13 3.88 -15.33
N LYS A 531 9.37 4.05 -16.64
CA LYS A 531 8.66 3.31 -17.69
C LYS A 531 9.29 1.95 -18.01
N ASP A 532 10.51 1.70 -17.57
CA ASP A 532 11.34 0.55 -17.93
C ASP A 532 11.51 -0.47 -16.76
N LYS A 533 10.53 -0.53 -15.86
CA LYS A 533 10.51 -1.43 -14.70
C LYS A 533 9.18 -2.20 -14.59
N LEU A 534 8.56 -2.50 -15.73
CA LEU A 534 7.20 -3.07 -15.77
C LEU A 534 7.10 -4.44 -15.10
N VAL A 535 8.12 -5.31 -15.26
CA VAL A 535 8.15 -6.62 -14.62
C VAL A 535 8.16 -6.49 -13.10
N MET A 536 9.07 -5.69 -12.57
CA MET A 536 9.20 -5.47 -11.13
C MET A 536 8.01 -4.71 -10.56
N ARG A 537 7.53 -3.70 -11.29
CA ARG A 537 6.28 -3.00 -10.92
C ARG A 537 5.12 -3.97 -10.82
N TRP A 538 4.97 -4.87 -11.78
CA TRP A 538 3.92 -5.87 -11.73
C TRP A 538 4.10 -6.80 -10.52
N ALA A 539 5.31 -7.28 -10.24
CA ALA A 539 5.61 -8.13 -9.09
C ALA A 539 5.29 -7.43 -7.74
N ILE A 540 5.48 -6.11 -7.65
CA ILE A 540 5.17 -5.32 -6.45
C ILE A 540 3.66 -5.11 -6.31
N TYR A 541 2.98 -4.66 -7.37
CA TYR A 541 1.61 -4.09 -7.28
C TYR A 541 0.49 -5.04 -7.62
N ASN A 542 0.66 -5.96 -8.57
CA ASN A 542 -0.42 -6.82 -9.03
C ASN A 542 -0.51 -8.16 -8.29
N GLY A 543 0.38 -8.39 -7.34
CA GLY A 543 0.24 -9.48 -6.39
C GLY A 543 -0.89 -9.27 -5.38
N TYR A 544 -1.49 -8.08 -5.35
CA TYR A 544 -2.56 -7.71 -4.42
C TYR A 544 -3.90 -7.62 -5.15
N LYS A 545 -4.70 -8.67 -5.08
CA LYS A 545 -6.15 -8.59 -5.33
C LYS A 545 -6.87 -8.97 -4.05
N PRO A 546 -7.37 -8.01 -3.28
CA PRO A 546 -8.30 -8.33 -2.21
C PRO A 546 -9.58 -8.89 -2.86
N ASN A 547 -10.06 -10.03 -2.40
CA ASN A 547 -11.35 -10.63 -2.74
C ASN A 547 -11.44 -11.57 -3.97
N THR A 548 -10.40 -12.25 -4.40
CA THR A 548 -10.57 -13.41 -5.28
C THR A 548 -9.99 -14.67 -4.64
N GLU A 549 -10.79 -15.76 -4.55
CA GLU A 549 -10.37 -17.08 -4.03
C GLU A 549 -9.23 -17.74 -4.85
N SER A 550 -8.85 -17.16 -5.97
CA SER A 550 -7.71 -17.58 -6.80
C SER A 550 -6.51 -16.66 -6.61
N ASP A 551 -6.09 -16.50 -5.38
CA ASP A 551 -4.96 -15.67 -4.99
C ASP A 551 -3.64 -16.38 -5.35
N LEU A 552 -3.26 -16.32 -6.60
CA LEU A 552 -2.02 -16.92 -7.13
C LEU A 552 -0.77 -16.20 -6.61
N MET A 553 -0.92 -15.01 -5.98
CA MET A 553 0.19 -14.14 -5.65
C MET A 553 0.07 -13.47 -4.29
N HIS A 554 0.17 -14.25 -3.23
CA HIS A 554 0.35 -13.70 -1.87
C HIS A 554 1.75 -13.07 -1.67
N LEU A 555 2.19 -12.22 -2.61
CA LEU A 555 3.51 -11.64 -2.47
C LEU A 555 3.55 -10.56 -1.39
N ASN A 556 2.46 -9.85 -1.13
CA ASN A 556 2.33 -8.75 -0.16
C ASN A 556 3.50 -7.74 -0.17
N TYR A 557 4.27 -7.69 -1.28
CA TYR A 557 5.40 -6.77 -1.40
C TYR A 557 4.94 -5.33 -1.46
N TYR A 558 3.73 -5.09 -1.93
CA TYR A 558 3.11 -3.79 -1.93
C TYR A 558 3.12 -3.15 -0.53
N ALA A 559 2.57 -3.82 0.47
CA ALA A 559 2.56 -3.31 1.84
C ALA A 559 3.95 -3.42 2.50
N TYR A 560 4.68 -4.51 2.24
CA TYR A 560 5.97 -4.77 2.87
C TYR A 560 7.03 -3.72 2.54
N LEU A 561 7.21 -3.39 1.26
CA LEU A 561 8.22 -2.41 0.81
C LEU A 561 7.82 -0.95 1.07
N LYS A 562 6.58 -0.70 1.48
CA LYS A 562 6.09 0.62 1.86
C LYS A 562 6.17 0.88 3.37
N ALA A 563 6.55 -0.11 4.17
CA ALA A 563 6.68 0.03 5.62
C ALA A 563 7.73 1.10 5.97
N MET A 564 7.27 2.27 6.45
CA MET A 564 8.12 3.45 6.70
C MET A 564 8.99 3.32 7.94
N LYS A 565 8.66 2.36 8.84
CA LYS A 565 9.48 2.05 10.03
C LYS A 565 10.62 1.07 9.76
N SER A 566 10.64 0.46 8.60
CA SER A 566 11.70 -0.44 8.15
C SER A 566 12.68 0.30 7.24
N ARG A 567 13.91 -0.17 7.18
CA ARG A 567 14.92 0.33 6.25
C ARG A 567 15.21 -0.73 5.20
N PHE A 568 15.20 -0.33 3.94
CA PHE A 568 15.45 -1.23 2.82
C PHE A 568 16.58 -0.72 1.92
N ALA A 569 17.39 -1.65 1.44
CA ALA A 569 18.09 -1.49 0.18
C ALA A 569 17.36 -2.35 -0.86
N PHE A 570 16.62 -1.70 -1.75
CA PHE A 570 15.86 -2.38 -2.79
C PHE A 570 16.65 -2.38 -4.10
N LEU A 571 16.93 -3.57 -4.60
CA LEU A 571 17.72 -3.81 -5.80
C LEU A 571 16.74 -4.02 -6.96
N LEU A 572 16.64 -3.02 -7.85
CA LEU A 572 15.58 -2.93 -8.85
C LEU A 572 16.12 -3.11 -10.27
N PRO A 573 16.11 -4.32 -10.85
CA PRO A 573 16.51 -4.50 -12.24
C PRO A 573 15.51 -3.85 -13.20
N ASN A 574 16.05 -3.32 -14.32
CA ASN A 574 15.22 -2.80 -15.40
C ASN A 574 14.66 -3.95 -16.26
N ASP A 575 13.71 -3.62 -17.17
CA ASP A 575 13.05 -4.63 -18.01
C ASP A 575 14.00 -5.31 -19.00
N GLU A 576 15.06 -4.62 -19.47
CA GLU A 576 16.08 -5.22 -20.32
C GLU A 576 16.87 -6.28 -19.56
N GLY A 577 17.22 -6.00 -18.29
CA GLY A 577 17.86 -6.94 -17.39
C GLY A 577 16.96 -8.10 -17.01
N MET A 578 15.67 -7.85 -16.83
CA MET A 578 14.67 -8.87 -16.50
C MET A 578 14.28 -9.77 -17.67
N LYS A 579 14.86 -9.59 -18.85
CA LYS A 579 14.58 -10.43 -20.00
C LYS A 579 14.79 -11.92 -19.72
N TYR A 580 15.83 -12.26 -18.96
CA TYR A 580 16.15 -13.64 -18.59
C TYR A 580 16.14 -13.84 -17.08
N VAL A 581 15.35 -14.80 -16.62
CA VAL A 581 15.31 -15.24 -15.22
C VAL A 581 15.76 -16.70 -15.15
N TYR A 582 16.81 -16.97 -14.37
CA TYR A 582 17.38 -18.31 -14.20
C TYR A 582 16.47 -19.15 -13.30
N ASP A 583 16.07 -20.34 -13.76
CA ASP A 583 15.22 -21.24 -13.01
C ASP A 583 16.06 -22.15 -12.08
N PRO A 584 16.13 -21.84 -10.76
CA PRO A 584 17.03 -22.55 -9.85
C PRO A 584 16.68 -24.03 -9.68
N ILE A 585 15.42 -24.41 -9.89
CA ILE A 585 14.99 -25.81 -9.81
C ILE A 585 15.56 -26.60 -10.99
N SER A 586 15.64 -26.02 -12.17
CA SER A 586 16.10 -26.68 -13.38
C SER A 586 17.59 -27.09 -13.31
N PHE A 587 18.40 -26.35 -12.54
CA PHE A 587 19.81 -26.67 -12.34
C PHE A 587 20.04 -27.94 -11.54
N LYS A 588 19.02 -28.46 -10.87
CA LYS A 588 19.04 -29.76 -10.22
C LYS A 588 18.83 -30.92 -11.20
N SER A 589 18.66 -30.63 -12.48
CA SER A 589 18.51 -31.59 -13.57
C SER A 589 19.67 -31.47 -14.56
N LEU A 590 19.78 -32.43 -15.47
CA LEU A 590 20.77 -32.40 -16.56
C LEU A 590 20.46 -31.35 -17.65
N ARG A 591 19.39 -30.58 -17.51
CA ARG A 591 18.95 -29.56 -18.47
C ARG A 591 18.62 -28.26 -17.78
N PRO A 592 19.63 -27.50 -17.35
CA PRO A 592 19.41 -26.15 -16.81
C PRO A 592 18.71 -25.23 -17.79
N ARG A 593 17.88 -24.32 -17.29
CA ARG A 593 17.02 -23.47 -18.11
C ARG A 593 16.97 -22.04 -17.60
N VAL A 594 16.65 -21.16 -18.53
CA VAL A 594 16.23 -19.78 -18.26
C VAL A 594 14.82 -19.57 -18.75
N LEU A 595 14.10 -18.72 -18.07
CA LEU A 595 12.83 -18.15 -18.53
C LEU A 595 13.14 -16.86 -19.28
N GLU A 596 12.79 -16.78 -20.55
CA GLU A 596 12.81 -15.55 -21.32
C GLU A 596 11.43 -14.90 -21.26
N PHE A 597 11.34 -13.70 -20.70
CA PHE A 597 10.12 -12.92 -20.72
C PHE A 597 9.96 -12.25 -22.08
N THR A 598 8.95 -12.67 -22.83
CA THR A 598 8.77 -12.28 -24.23
C THR A 598 7.81 -11.13 -24.40
N LYS A 599 6.87 -10.94 -23.48
CA LYS A 599 5.84 -9.91 -23.59
C LYS A 599 5.31 -9.51 -22.23
N ILE A 600 5.28 -8.21 -22.01
CA ILE A 600 4.59 -7.57 -20.91
C ILE A 600 3.50 -6.72 -21.52
N THR A 601 2.28 -7.21 -21.55
CA THR A 601 1.10 -6.43 -21.96
C THR A 601 0.13 -6.35 -20.80
N PRO A 602 -0.41 -5.16 -20.52
CA PRO A 602 -1.60 -5.04 -19.71
C PRO A 602 -2.73 -5.72 -20.47
N LYS A 603 -3.09 -6.95 -20.09
CA LYS A 603 -4.30 -7.62 -20.56
C LYS A 603 -5.35 -7.59 -19.44
N ASP A 604 -6.60 -7.81 -19.81
CA ASP A 604 -7.73 -7.88 -18.89
C ASP A 604 -7.41 -8.68 -17.62
N LYS A 605 -7.97 -8.26 -16.50
CA LYS A 605 -7.72 -8.72 -15.12
C LYS A 605 -7.70 -10.24 -14.88
N ALA A 606 -8.07 -11.06 -15.87
CA ALA A 606 -8.13 -12.51 -15.77
C ALA A 606 -6.89 -13.23 -16.28
N THR A 607 -5.96 -12.57 -16.94
CA THR A 607 -4.78 -13.20 -17.54
C THR A 607 -3.49 -12.59 -17.04
N MET A 608 -2.48 -13.44 -16.85
CA MET A 608 -1.13 -13.02 -16.51
C MET A 608 -0.56 -12.10 -17.59
N PRO A 609 -0.09 -10.88 -17.27
CA PRO A 609 0.41 -9.93 -18.25
C PRO A 609 1.82 -10.26 -18.75
N ILE A 610 2.52 -11.20 -18.10
CA ILE A 610 3.86 -11.62 -18.45
C ILE A 610 3.78 -12.96 -19.16
N GLU A 611 4.27 -13.00 -20.39
CA GLU A 611 4.45 -14.23 -21.15
C GLU A 611 5.92 -14.62 -21.10
N ALA A 612 6.21 -15.91 -20.89
CA ALA A 612 7.55 -16.42 -20.84
C ALA A 612 7.71 -17.70 -21.64
N VAL A 613 8.89 -17.93 -22.19
CA VAL A 613 9.30 -19.17 -22.83
C VAL A 613 10.49 -19.76 -22.08
N LYS A 614 10.64 -21.09 -22.13
CA LYS A 614 11.80 -21.79 -21.56
C LYS A 614 12.90 -21.94 -22.60
N LYS A 615 14.14 -21.61 -22.24
CA LYS A 615 15.32 -21.83 -23.06
C LYS A 615 16.35 -22.68 -22.31
N LEU A 616 17.07 -23.51 -23.03
CA LEU A 616 18.19 -24.27 -22.46
C LEU A 616 19.32 -23.33 -22.06
N TYR A 617 20.00 -23.64 -20.98
CA TYR A 617 21.20 -22.96 -20.54
C TYR A 617 22.37 -23.94 -20.42
N THR A 618 23.48 -23.59 -21.03
CA THR A 618 24.70 -24.40 -20.97
C THR A 618 25.65 -23.84 -19.92
N VAL A 619 25.75 -24.50 -18.78
CA VAL A 619 26.53 -24.02 -17.61
C VAL A 619 28.02 -23.82 -17.94
N SER A 620 28.61 -24.68 -18.76
CA SER A 620 30.04 -24.62 -19.08
C SER A 620 30.44 -23.47 -20.02
N THR A 621 29.51 -23.02 -20.87
CA THR A 621 29.76 -21.92 -21.82
C THR A 621 28.96 -20.68 -21.51
N GLY A 622 27.97 -20.78 -20.65
CA GLY A 622 27.02 -19.69 -20.33
C GLY A 622 26.06 -19.35 -21.46
N GLU A 623 25.94 -20.21 -22.48
CA GLU A 623 25.09 -19.94 -23.63
C GLU A 623 23.63 -20.23 -23.35
N ILE A 624 22.76 -19.31 -23.77
CA ILE A 624 21.31 -19.49 -23.82
C ILE A 624 20.97 -20.03 -25.19
N GLY A 625 20.43 -21.26 -25.22
CA GLY A 625 20.08 -21.98 -26.44
C GLY A 625 18.68 -21.66 -26.93
N ASP A 626 18.14 -22.55 -27.78
CA ASP A 626 16.83 -22.39 -28.38
C ASP A 626 15.67 -22.59 -27.41
N GLU A 627 14.48 -22.14 -27.82
CA GLU A 627 13.23 -22.34 -27.09
C GLU A 627 12.86 -23.83 -26.99
N ILE A 628 12.42 -24.23 -25.80
CA ILE A 628 11.89 -25.56 -25.56
C ILE A 628 10.38 -25.54 -25.77
N THR A 629 9.92 -25.84 -26.96
CA THR A 629 8.51 -25.73 -27.37
C THR A 629 7.57 -26.77 -26.74
N SER A 630 8.12 -27.86 -26.19
CA SER A 630 7.33 -28.96 -25.64
C SER A 630 6.67 -28.73 -24.29
N TYR A 631 6.99 -27.62 -23.61
CA TYR A 631 6.49 -27.32 -22.26
C TYR A 631 5.98 -25.90 -22.13
N LYS A 632 4.67 -25.76 -21.98
CA LYS A 632 4.06 -24.47 -21.62
C LYS A 632 4.35 -24.15 -20.14
N ILE A 633 4.78 -22.95 -19.86
CA ILE A 633 4.98 -22.48 -18.48
C ILE A 633 3.61 -22.14 -17.90
N ALA A 634 3.30 -22.65 -16.71
CA ALA A 634 2.12 -22.26 -15.96
C ALA A 634 2.34 -20.88 -15.32
N ASP A 635 1.28 -20.08 -15.24
CA ASP A 635 1.33 -18.76 -14.60
C ASP A 635 1.86 -18.85 -13.15
N ALA A 636 1.46 -19.88 -12.42
CA ALA A 636 1.93 -20.14 -11.06
C ALA A 636 3.46 -20.33 -10.96
N ASP A 637 4.10 -20.89 -12.00
CA ASP A 637 5.55 -21.08 -12.02
C ASP A 637 6.28 -19.75 -12.29
N ILE A 638 5.74 -18.90 -13.17
CA ILE A 638 6.27 -17.55 -13.40
C ILE A 638 6.23 -16.76 -12.10
N VAL A 639 5.10 -16.81 -11.40
CA VAL A 639 4.89 -16.15 -10.11
C VAL A 639 5.87 -16.61 -9.06
N ASP A 640 6.08 -17.93 -8.93
CA ASP A 640 7.02 -18.54 -7.98
C ASP A 640 8.46 -18.06 -8.23
N ARG A 641 8.89 -17.99 -9.49
CA ARG A 641 10.24 -17.49 -9.84
C ARG A 641 10.36 -15.99 -9.62
N LEU A 642 9.34 -15.22 -9.91
CA LEU A 642 9.32 -13.78 -9.59
C LEU A 642 9.34 -13.51 -8.09
N LYS A 643 8.69 -14.36 -7.30
CA LYS A 643 8.78 -14.28 -5.83
C LYS A 643 10.21 -14.47 -5.36
N ASP A 644 10.89 -15.49 -5.87
CA ASP A 644 12.30 -15.74 -5.54
C ASP A 644 13.21 -14.55 -5.92
N VAL A 645 12.96 -13.94 -7.09
CA VAL A 645 13.64 -12.72 -7.52
C VAL A 645 13.37 -11.59 -6.53
N MET A 646 12.10 -11.31 -6.20
CA MET A 646 11.75 -10.24 -5.26
C MET A 646 12.41 -10.40 -3.89
N GLU A 647 12.41 -11.62 -3.36
CA GLU A 647 13.03 -11.93 -2.08
C GLU A 647 14.54 -11.76 -2.10
N SER A 648 15.19 -12.10 -3.21
CA SER A 648 16.63 -11.93 -3.41
C SER A 648 17.05 -10.47 -3.67
N HIS A 649 16.12 -9.63 -4.11
CA HIS A 649 16.36 -8.22 -4.44
C HIS A 649 15.97 -7.25 -3.32
N THR A 650 15.54 -7.76 -2.17
CA THR A 650 15.17 -6.97 -1.01
C THR A 650 16.13 -7.23 0.14
N ILE A 651 16.89 -6.24 0.55
CA ILE A 651 17.75 -6.27 1.74
C ILE A 651 17.08 -5.44 2.82
N VAL A 652 16.90 -6.02 4.01
CA VAL A 652 16.41 -5.31 5.19
C VAL A 652 17.61 -4.86 6.00
N LEU A 653 17.67 -3.57 6.31
CA LEU A 653 18.75 -2.95 7.05
C LEU A 653 18.27 -2.56 8.46
N ASP A 654 19.19 -2.50 9.41
CA ASP A 654 18.92 -1.87 10.69
C ASP A 654 18.71 -0.36 10.49
N SER A 655 17.95 0.27 11.39
CA SER A 655 17.53 1.68 11.25
C SER A 655 18.71 2.69 11.17
N LEU A 656 19.91 2.27 11.53
CA LEU A 656 21.13 3.08 11.54
C LEU A 656 22.07 2.80 10.37
N ASP A 657 21.84 1.72 9.62
CA ASP A 657 22.72 1.29 8.55
C ASP A 657 22.32 1.93 7.24
N GLU A 658 23.28 2.63 6.63
CA GLU A 658 23.21 3.05 5.24
C GLU A 658 24.20 2.23 4.42
N ILE A 659 23.70 1.33 3.58
CA ILE A 659 24.52 0.41 2.79
C ILE A 659 25.62 1.11 1.96
N ASP A 660 25.45 2.38 1.58
CA ASP A 660 26.47 3.15 0.86
C ASP A 660 27.65 3.59 1.75
N THR A 661 27.40 3.79 3.04
CA THR A 661 28.41 4.31 3.99
C THR A 661 29.06 3.21 4.80
N ASP A 662 28.50 1.99 4.76
CA ASP A 662 29.03 0.81 5.43
C ASP A 662 30.33 0.32 4.75
N VAL A 663 31.10 -0.46 5.47
CA VAL A 663 32.31 -1.13 4.97
C VAL A 663 32.10 -2.59 4.61
N ASP A 664 30.94 -3.16 4.98
CA ASP A 664 30.60 -4.55 4.69
C ASP A 664 30.51 -4.79 3.18
N GLU A 665 31.07 -5.91 2.72
CA GLU A 665 31.03 -6.32 1.33
C GLU A 665 29.82 -7.26 1.04
N TYR A 666 29.30 -7.92 2.08
CA TYR A 666 28.23 -8.93 1.96
C TYR A 666 27.04 -8.58 2.82
N TYR A 667 25.88 -8.69 2.21
CA TYR A 667 24.57 -8.49 2.84
C TYR A 667 23.69 -9.70 2.60
N LEU A 668 22.69 -9.89 3.44
CA LEU A 668 21.70 -10.93 3.27
C LEU A 668 20.39 -10.34 2.74
N ALA A 669 19.91 -10.90 1.63
CA ALA A 669 18.58 -10.61 1.14
C ALA A 669 17.49 -11.20 2.06
N LYS A 670 16.25 -10.81 1.82
CA LYS A 670 15.08 -11.25 2.61
C LYS A 670 14.94 -12.77 2.72
N ASN A 671 15.24 -13.50 1.66
CA ASN A 671 15.24 -14.96 1.66
C ASN A 671 16.51 -15.59 2.28
N GLY A 672 17.45 -14.78 2.73
CA GLY A 672 18.73 -15.22 3.28
C GLY A 672 19.83 -15.42 2.23
N ALA A 673 19.57 -15.08 0.96
CA ALA A 673 20.59 -15.17 -0.09
C ALA A 673 21.70 -14.14 0.15
N PRO A 674 22.96 -14.54 0.04
CA PRO A 674 24.09 -13.61 0.09
C PRO A 674 24.15 -12.70 -1.14
N VAL A 675 24.41 -11.43 -0.91
CA VAL A 675 24.61 -10.40 -1.94
C VAL A 675 25.95 -9.71 -1.69
N LYS A 676 26.87 -9.77 -2.66
CA LYS A 676 28.12 -9.04 -2.64
C LYS A 676 27.93 -7.66 -3.23
N VAL A 677 28.39 -6.62 -2.55
CA VAL A 677 28.40 -5.24 -3.04
C VAL A 677 29.84 -4.78 -3.32
N THR A 678 30.03 -4.10 -4.45
CA THR A 678 31.29 -3.45 -4.80
C THR A 678 31.09 -1.95 -4.79
N ARG A 679 31.95 -1.23 -4.06
CA ARG A 679 31.90 0.23 -3.93
C ARG A 679 33.03 0.87 -4.69
N LYS A 680 32.77 2.05 -5.24
CA LYS A 680 33.75 2.96 -5.81
C LYS A 680 33.40 4.38 -5.37
N ASP A 681 34.38 5.09 -4.83
CA ASP A 681 34.18 6.46 -4.32
C ASP A 681 33.02 6.60 -3.33
N GLY A 682 32.83 5.60 -2.43
CA GLY A 682 31.77 5.56 -1.42
C GLY A 682 30.40 5.21 -1.95
N LYS A 683 30.23 4.88 -3.23
CA LYS A 683 28.95 4.50 -3.83
C LYS A 683 28.96 3.05 -4.29
N ILE A 684 27.85 2.36 -4.14
CA ILE A 684 27.65 1.02 -4.71
C ILE A 684 27.58 1.16 -6.23
N VAL A 685 28.49 0.48 -6.92
CA VAL A 685 28.54 0.46 -8.40
C VAL A 685 28.14 -0.90 -8.98
N ARG A 686 28.18 -1.95 -8.14
CA ARG A 686 27.91 -3.33 -8.57
C ARG A 686 27.36 -4.14 -7.41
N VAL A 687 26.42 -5.05 -7.69
CA VAL A 687 25.87 -6.04 -6.77
C VAL A 687 25.83 -7.41 -7.43
N GLN A 688 26.21 -8.48 -6.73
CA GLN A 688 26.31 -9.83 -7.30
C GLN A 688 25.71 -10.87 -6.36
N GLY A 689 25.00 -11.82 -6.93
CA GLY A 689 24.66 -13.08 -6.28
C GLY A 689 25.73 -14.15 -6.52
N GLY A 690 25.61 -15.27 -5.82
CA GLY A 690 26.64 -16.34 -5.86
C GLY A 690 26.91 -16.87 -7.27
N PHE A 691 25.89 -16.99 -8.13
CA PHE A 691 26.09 -17.50 -9.49
C PHE A 691 26.90 -16.53 -10.38
N GLN A 692 26.73 -15.23 -10.17
CA GLN A 692 27.51 -14.22 -10.89
C GLN A 692 28.97 -14.23 -10.45
N ILE A 693 29.23 -14.44 -9.16
CA ILE A 693 30.58 -14.57 -8.61
C ILE A 693 31.27 -15.83 -9.17
N ASP A 694 30.59 -16.98 -9.09
CA ASP A 694 31.12 -18.26 -9.62
C ASP A 694 31.47 -18.19 -11.10
N ASN A 695 30.63 -17.54 -11.90
CA ASN A 695 30.86 -17.39 -13.35
C ASN A 695 31.99 -16.41 -13.67
N GLU A 696 32.16 -15.38 -12.87
CA GLU A 696 33.29 -14.45 -12.99
C GLU A 696 34.63 -15.15 -12.67
N GLU A 697 34.65 -15.96 -11.60
CA GLU A 697 35.84 -16.74 -11.21
C GLU A 697 36.21 -17.78 -12.28
N LYS A 698 35.19 -18.37 -12.93
CA LYS A 698 35.39 -19.30 -14.05
C LYS A 698 35.78 -18.62 -15.37
N GLY A 699 35.84 -17.30 -15.40
CA GLY A 699 36.26 -16.53 -16.58
C GLY A 699 35.28 -16.65 -17.76
N LEU A 700 33.97 -16.88 -17.50
CA LEU A 700 32.98 -16.98 -18.57
C LEU A 700 32.88 -15.68 -19.36
N PRO A 701 32.66 -15.73 -20.69
CA PRO A 701 32.63 -14.55 -21.54
C PRO A 701 31.50 -13.60 -21.16
N LYS A 702 31.84 -12.37 -20.82
CA LYS A 702 30.89 -11.33 -20.39
C LYS A 702 29.83 -10.99 -21.44
N ASP A 703 30.21 -11.00 -22.72
CA ASP A 703 29.34 -10.57 -23.82
C ASP A 703 28.22 -11.56 -24.14
N LYS A 704 28.43 -12.85 -23.90
CA LYS A 704 27.42 -13.91 -24.13
C LYS A 704 26.49 -14.13 -22.94
N ASN A 705 26.88 -13.62 -21.75
CA ASN A 705 26.22 -13.86 -20.46
C ASN A 705 25.95 -12.57 -19.72
N LYS A 706 25.52 -11.54 -20.43
CA LYS A 706 25.15 -10.26 -19.80
C LYS A 706 24.17 -10.49 -18.64
N GLY A 707 24.57 -10.11 -17.45
CA GLY A 707 23.81 -10.32 -16.23
C GLY A 707 24.20 -11.58 -15.43
N VAL A 708 24.91 -12.55 -15.98
CA VAL A 708 25.36 -13.77 -15.27
C VAL A 708 26.69 -13.54 -14.55
N THR A 709 27.58 -12.76 -15.15
CA THR A 709 28.92 -12.47 -14.57
C THR A 709 29.00 -11.05 -14.03
N GLU A 710 28.24 -10.13 -14.56
CA GLU A 710 28.32 -8.71 -14.26
C GLU A 710 26.93 -8.08 -14.22
N ASN A 711 26.66 -7.31 -13.21
CA ASN A 711 25.59 -6.33 -13.20
C ASN A 711 26.11 -4.99 -12.67
N LYS A 712 25.48 -3.92 -13.05
CA LYS A 712 25.86 -2.56 -12.65
C LYS A 712 24.69 -1.85 -12.03
N VAL A 713 24.98 -1.04 -11.05
CA VAL A 713 24.05 -0.02 -10.56
C VAL A 713 24.10 1.13 -11.56
N VAL A 714 23.02 1.32 -12.29
CA VAL A 714 22.89 2.37 -13.31
C VAL A 714 22.31 3.66 -12.75
N GLU A 715 21.46 3.56 -11.72
CA GLU A 715 20.84 4.68 -11.03
C GLU A 715 20.65 4.32 -9.55
N SER A 716 20.60 5.32 -8.67
CA SER A 716 20.24 5.13 -7.27
C SER A 716 19.32 6.26 -6.79
N TYR A 717 18.37 5.93 -5.93
CA TYR A 717 17.38 6.86 -5.40
C TYR A 717 17.26 6.74 -3.89
N ILE A 718 17.30 7.88 -3.21
CA ILE A 718 17.07 7.96 -1.76
C ILE A 718 15.58 8.11 -1.54
N GLN A 719 15.03 7.29 -0.64
CA GLN A 719 13.62 7.26 -0.26
C GLN A 719 13.48 7.36 1.26
N GLN A 720 12.27 7.63 1.76
CA GLN A 720 12.05 7.79 3.19
C GLN A 720 12.36 6.52 4.00
N ASN A 721 12.08 5.35 3.45
CA ASN A 721 12.32 4.06 4.10
C ASN A 721 13.53 3.30 3.53
N GLY A 722 14.46 3.96 2.88
CA GLY A 722 15.69 3.34 2.41
C GLY A 722 16.20 3.86 1.08
N ARG A 723 16.84 2.99 0.32
CA ARG A 723 17.44 3.34 -0.96
C ARG A 723 17.11 2.31 -2.04
N THR A 724 16.83 2.77 -3.24
CA THR A 724 16.62 1.90 -4.41
C THR A 724 17.82 2.01 -5.33
N TYR A 725 18.41 0.88 -5.68
CA TYR A 725 19.50 0.74 -6.65
C TYR A 725 18.95 0.11 -7.92
N VAL A 726 18.96 0.85 -9.01
CA VAL A 726 18.52 0.35 -10.31
C VAL A 726 19.65 -0.43 -10.96
N LEU A 727 19.35 -1.67 -11.36
CA LEU A 727 20.31 -2.60 -11.94
C LEU A 727 20.06 -2.80 -13.44
N ASP A 728 21.14 -2.97 -14.22
CA ASP A 728 21.06 -3.36 -15.62
C ASP A 728 20.75 -4.85 -15.83
N SER A 729 20.83 -5.67 -14.76
CA SER A 729 20.46 -7.08 -14.74
C SER A 729 20.14 -7.55 -13.32
N PRO A 730 19.32 -8.62 -13.15
CA PRO A 730 18.95 -9.10 -11.83
C PRO A 730 20.14 -9.74 -11.10
N ILE A 731 20.04 -9.83 -9.78
CA ILE A 731 20.90 -10.69 -8.97
C ILE A 731 20.52 -12.13 -9.26
N VAL A 732 21.51 -12.96 -9.47
CA VAL A 732 21.34 -14.41 -9.69
C VAL A 732 22.04 -15.17 -8.57
N ASN A 733 21.23 -15.77 -7.70
CA ASN A 733 21.73 -16.63 -6.63
C ASN A 733 22.37 -17.90 -7.20
N THR A 734 23.34 -18.46 -6.47
CA THR A 734 23.92 -19.73 -6.86
C THR A 734 22.84 -20.82 -6.99
N PRO A 735 22.82 -21.57 -8.09
CA PRO A 735 21.95 -22.74 -8.22
C PRO A 735 22.58 -24.01 -7.63
N HIS A 736 23.82 -23.94 -7.17
CA HIS A 736 24.60 -25.09 -6.69
C HIS A 736 24.28 -25.38 -5.23
N SER A 737 23.94 -26.65 -4.92
CA SER A 737 23.83 -27.11 -3.54
C SER A 737 25.19 -27.32 -2.88
N VAL A 738 25.20 -27.48 -1.56
CA VAL A 738 26.44 -27.86 -0.85
C VAL A 738 27.00 -29.17 -1.39
N TRP A 739 26.14 -30.16 -1.64
CA TRP A 739 26.53 -31.42 -2.21
C TRP A 739 27.17 -31.25 -3.61
N SER A 740 26.54 -30.45 -4.47
CA SER A 740 27.06 -30.25 -5.83
C SER A 740 28.42 -29.54 -5.84
N ILE A 741 28.64 -28.65 -4.90
CA ILE A 741 29.94 -27.96 -4.73
C ILE A 741 30.98 -28.99 -4.23
N PHE A 742 30.69 -29.73 -3.18
CA PHE A 742 31.62 -30.69 -2.59
C PHE A 742 32.02 -31.80 -3.55
N THR A 743 31.13 -32.19 -4.44
CA THR A 743 31.33 -33.35 -5.34
C THR A 743 31.56 -32.94 -6.79
N ASN A 744 31.65 -31.66 -7.10
CA ASN A 744 31.61 -31.15 -8.47
C ASN A 744 30.47 -31.83 -9.27
N ASN A 745 29.22 -31.67 -8.79
CA ASN A 745 28.00 -32.26 -9.36
C ASN A 745 28.03 -33.81 -9.46
N GLY A 746 28.66 -34.47 -8.50
CA GLY A 746 28.77 -35.94 -8.46
C GLY A 746 29.82 -36.53 -9.42
N SER A 747 30.77 -35.73 -9.85
CA SER A 747 31.87 -36.13 -10.69
C SER A 747 32.84 -37.02 -9.91
N THR A 748 33.08 -38.25 -10.41
CA THR A 748 34.13 -39.13 -9.85
C THR A 748 35.45 -39.03 -10.60
N THR A 749 35.44 -38.38 -11.76
CA THR A 749 36.60 -38.21 -12.63
C THR A 749 37.27 -36.86 -12.50
N ASP A 750 36.53 -35.89 -12.04
CA ASP A 750 36.97 -34.50 -11.82
C ASP A 750 36.34 -33.95 -10.53
N PRO A 751 36.72 -34.51 -9.36
CA PRO A 751 36.17 -34.07 -8.08
C PRO A 751 36.70 -32.67 -7.72
N ASP A 752 35.96 -31.96 -6.83
CA ASP A 752 36.42 -30.68 -6.32
C ASP A 752 37.69 -30.85 -5.46
N PRO A 753 38.80 -30.18 -5.79
CA PRO A 753 40.08 -30.43 -5.11
C PRO A 753 40.13 -29.97 -3.67
N ASP A 754 39.26 -29.04 -3.28
CA ASP A 754 39.26 -28.40 -1.94
C ASP A 754 38.29 -29.09 -0.95
N PHE A 755 37.19 -29.65 -1.44
CA PHE A 755 36.10 -30.11 -0.59
C PHE A 755 35.74 -31.57 -0.71
N TYR A 756 36.18 -32.25 -1.79
CA TYR A 756 35.79 -33.65 -2.06
C TYR A 756 36.28 -34.62 -0.99
N ASP A 757 37.51 -34.44 -0.47
CA ASP A 757 38.05 -35.30 0.58
C ASP A 757 37.24 -35.23 1.87
N PHE A 758 36.75 -34.04 2.24
CA PHE A 758 35.85 -33.91 3.36
C PHE A 758 34.52 -34.65 3.13
N TYR A 759 33.96 -34.53 1.91
CA TYR A 759 32.74 -35.24 1.53
C TYR A 759 32.95 -36.76 1.56
N LEU A 760 33.97 -37.26 0.88
CA LEU A 760 34.20 -38.72 0.70
C LEU A 760 34.48 -39.40 2.03
N ASN A 761 35.38 -38.86 2.83
CA ASN A 761 35.82 -39.49 4.07
C ASN A 761 34.83 -39.36 5.22
N PHE A 762 33.99 -38.31 5.26
CA PHE A 762 33.20 -37.98 6.43
C PHE A 762 31.70 -37.85 6.16
N CYS A 763 31.28 -37.34 5.02
CA CYS A 763 29.89 -36.99 4.74
C CYS A 763 29.11 -38.10 4.01
N SER A 764 29.76 -39.18 3.57
CA SER A 764 29.14 -40.28 2.76
C SER A 764 28.93 -41.53 3.63
N PRO A 765 27.85 -41.63 4.43
CA PRO A 765 27.66 -42.69 5.40
C PRO A 765 27.40 -44.04 4.78
N VAL A 766 28.03 -45.10 5.32
CA VAL A 766 27.75 -46.52 4.92
C VAL A 766 26.55 -47.01 5.75
N MET A 767 25.38 -46.96 5.14
CA MET A 767 24.11 -47.26 5.82
C MET A 767 23.96 -48.72 6.24
N GLU A 768 24.65 -49.63 5.59
CA GLU A 768 24.68 -51.05 5.97
C GLU A 768 25.30 -51.21 7.36
N ILE A 769 26.42 -50.55 7.63
CA ILE A 769 27.11 -50.60 8.93
C ILE A 769 26.28 -49.96 10.03
N ILE A 770 25.64 -48.80 9.74
CA ILE A 770 24.77 -48.08 10.68
C ILE A 770 23.61 -49.01 11.13
N ASN A 771 23.00 -49.71 10.18
CA ASN A 771 21.94 -50.67 10.46
C ASN A 771 22.46 -51.90 11.24
N ALA A 772 23.60 -52.46 10.83
CA ALA A 772 24.20 -53.59 11.49
C ALA A 772 24.59 -53.32 12.95
N CYS A 773 25.01 -52.09 13.25
CA CYS A 773 25.30 -51.63 14.62
C CYS A 773 24.06 -51.28 15.45
N GLY A 774 22.84 -51.45 14.91
CA GLY A 774 21.59 -51.13 15.65
C GLY A 774 21.31 -49.66 15.85
N LEU A 775 22.03 -48.76 15.16
CA LEU A 775 21.82 -47.31 15.25
C LEU A 775 20.58 -46.84 14.50
N ALA A 776 20.05 -47.65 13.60
CA ALA A 776 18.87 -47.36 12.77
C ALA A 776 17.83 -48.50 12.75
N ASP A 777 17.78 -49.32 13.79
CA ASP A 777 16.78 -50.36 13.99
C ASP A 777 15.42 -49.79 14.42
N GLY A 778 14.34 -50.56 14.23
CA GLY A 778 12.97 -50.19 14.58
C GLY A 778 11.96 -50.50 13.48
N THR A 779 10.74 -49.95 13.58
CA THR A 779 9.72 -50.01 12.54
C THR A 779 10.20 -49.32 11.28
N THR A 780 9.60 -49.61 10.12
CA THR A 780 10.01 -48.95 8.84
C THR A 780 10.07 -47.46 8.90
N THR A 781 9.06 -46.81 9.53
CA THR A 781 9.02 -45.35 9.68
C THR A 781 10.07 -44.87 10.67
N GLU A 782 10.20 -45.55 11.81
CA GLU A 782 11.18 -45.24 12.85
C GLU A 782 12.62 -45.45 12.36
N GLN A 783 12.85 -46.54 11.66
CA GLN A 783 14.13 -46.83 11.03
C GLN A 783 14.54 -45.77 10.01
N THR A 784 13.60 -45.30 9.20
CA THR A 784 13.84 -44.23 8.22
C THR A 784 14.23 -42.93 8.96
N GLN A 785 13.54 -42.58 10.03
CA GLN A 785 13.88 -41.38 10.83
C GLN A 785 15.26 -41.54 11.52
N LYS A 786 15.58 -42.69 12.07
CA LYS A 786 16.88 -42.98 12.67
C LYS A 786 18.01 -42.90 11.63
N ARG A 787 17.79 -43.42 10.44
CA ARG A 787 18.75 -43.35 9.31
C ARG A 787 19.05 -41.89 8.94
N ARG A 788 18.04 -41.03 8.82
CA ARG A 788 18.19 -39.63 8.48
C ARG A 788 19.10 -38.87 9.45
N LYS A 789 19.17 -39.27 10.70
CA LYS A 789 20.04 -38.62 11.69
C LYS A 789 21.54 -38.74 11.35
N TYR A 790 21.94 -39.84 10.69
CA TYR A 790 23.32 -40.10 10.30
C TYR A 790 23.62 -39.65 8.88
N GLN A 791 22.62 -39.29 8.07
CA GLN A 791 22.81 -38.79 6.71
C GLN A 791 23.10 -37.28 6.77
N ILE A 792 24.19 -36.87 6.17
CA ILE A 792 24.52 -35.45 6.00
C ILE A 792 23.74 -34.92 4.80
N PHE A 793 23.78 -35.62 3.69
CA PHE A 793 23.08 -35.28 2.45
C PHE A 793 22.01 -36.35 2.13
N SER A 794 20.93 -35.90 1.55
CA SER A 794 19.94 -36.82 0.98
C SER A 794 19.09 -36.14 -0.07
N GLN A 795 18.56 -36.95 -0.98
CA GLN A 795 17.52 -36.51 -1.88
C GLN A 795 16.24 -36.24 -1.08
N THR A 796 15.83 -35.01 -1.03
CA THR A 796 14.75 -34.55 -0.16
C THR A 796 13.35 -34.69 -0.77
N THR A 797 13.28 -35.07 -2.04
CA THR A 797 12.00 -35.32 -2.73
C THR A 797 12.01 -36.71 -3.40
N PRO A 798 10.88 -37.46 -3.34
CA PRO A 798 10.77 -38.78 -3.99
C PRO A 798 11.06 -38.73 -5.48
N GLU A 799 10.84 -37.61 -6.14
CA GLU A 799 11.08 -37.49 -7.59
C GLU A 799 12.54 -37.26 -7.92
N LEU A 800 13.32 -36.66 -7.01
CA LEU A 800 14.78 -36.67 -7.13
C LEU A 800 15.34 -38.08 -7.01
N ALA A 801 14.69 -38.93 -6.23
CA ALA A 801 15.05 -40.36 -6.08
C ALA A 801 14.79 -41.24 -7.30
N GLN A 802 14.07 -40.74 -8.33
CA GLN A 802 13.80 -41.52 -9.55
C GLN A 802 14.90 -41.37 -10.65
N GLY A 803 16.08 -40.95 -10.29
CA GLY A 803 17.24 -40.87 -11.18
C GLY A 803 17.21 -39.74 -12.21
N LYS A 804 16.35 -38.75 -12.01
CA LYS A 804 16.23 -37.58 -12.88
C LYS A 804 16.89 -36.31 -12.32
N ALA A 805 17.34 -36.35 -11.09
CA ALA A 805 18.12 -35.29 -10.47
C ALA A 805 19.41 -35.86 -9.89
N VAL A 806 20.49 -35.15 -10.06
CA VAL A 806 21.84 -35.48 -9.63
C VAL A 806 22.29 -34.63 -8.44
N ASP A 807 21.33 -34.24 -7.56
CA ASP A 807 21.64 -33.30 -6.49
C ASP A 807 21.00 -33.72 -5.15
N GLU A 808 21.69 -33.39 -4.06
CA GLU A 808 21.26 -33.71 -2.70
C GLU A 808 21.31 -32.43 -1.85
N ASN A 809 20.47 -32.36 -0.82
CA ASN A 809 20.41 -31.26 0.13
C ASN A 809 20.91 -31.69 1.50
N VAL A 810 21.41 -30.78 2.30
CA VAL A 810 21.77 -30.99 3.71
C VAL A 810 20.50 -31.34 4.49
N THR A 811 20.55 -32.42 5.30
CA THR A 811 19.35 -32.98 5.95
C THR A 811 18.87 -32.23 7.19
N PHE A 812 19.75 -31.52 7.87
CA PHE A 812 19.48 -30.94 9.19
C PHE A 812 19.34 -29.41 9.17
N PHE A 813 19.54 -28.76 8.02
CA PHE A 813 19.29 -27.33 7.82
C PHE A 813 18.33 -27.07 6.65
N SER A 814 17.04 -27.20 6.89
CA SER A 814 16.02 -26.82 5.93
C SER A 814 15.45 -25.44 6.30
N ASN A 815 15.43 -24.50 5.34
CA ASN A 815 15.01 -23.12 5.59
C ASN A 815 15.91 -22.33 6.54
N TYR A 816 17.21 -22.51 6.41
CA TYR A 816 18.22 -21.90 7.26
C TYR A 816 19.25 -21.11 6.47
N ARG A 817 19.99 -20.26 7.19
CA ARG A 817 21.25 -19.64 6.74
C ARG A 817 22.33 -20.23 7.60
N TYR A 818 23.40 -20.74 7.00
CA TYR A 818 24.44 -21.41 7.75
C TYR A 818 25.81 -21.26 7.08
N THR A 819 26.85 -21.48 7.87
CA THR A 819 28.23 -21.48 7.40
C THR A 819 28.85 -22.84 7.62
N ILE A 820 29.69 -23.27 6.70
CA ILE A 820 30.47 -24.51 6.80
C ILE A 820 31.95 -24.15 6.79
N PHE A 821 32.68 -24.56 7.82
CA PHE A 821 34.13 -24.50 7.85
C PHE A 821 34.72 -25.85 7.46
N VAL A 822 35.23 -25.97 6.23
CA VAL A 822 35.77 -27.22 5.70
C VAL A 822 37.28 -27.25 5.93
N PRO A 823 37.82 -28.23 6.68
CA PRO A 823 39.23 -28.39 6.81
C PRO A 823 39.92 -28.65 5.44
N SER A 824 41.10 -28.08 5.21
CA SER A 824 41.83 -28.32 4.00
C SER A 824 42.24 -29.80 3.86
N PRO A 825 42.52 -30.34 2.65
CA PRO A 825 42.95 -31.72 2.44
C PRO A 825 44.15 -32.07 3.33
N GLU A 826 45.11 -31.17 3.48
CA GLU A 826 46.31 -31.37 4.31
C GLU A 826 45.96 -31.46 5.81
N ALA A 827 45.02 -30.62 6.26
CA ALA A 827 44.58 -30.65 7.65
C ALA A 827 43.77 -31.95 7.96
N LEU A 828 43.06 -32.45 6.99
CA LEU A 828 42.32 -33.72 7.12
C LEU A 828 43.29 -34.89 7.14
N GLU A 829 44.28 -34.94 6.24
CA GLU A 829 45.34 -35.96 6.19
C GLU A 829 46.07 -35.98 7.52
N ASP A 830 46.50 -34.86 8.06
CA ASP A 830 47.18 -34.75 9.38
C ASP A 830 46.26 -35.29 10.50
N ALA A 831 45.00 -34.89 10.51
CA ALA A 831 44.02 -35.31 11.54
C ALA A 831 43.76 -36.82 11.49
N ILE A 832 43.67 -37.42 10.30
CA ILE A 832 43.47 -38.84 10.10
C ILE A 832 44.73 -39.61 10.55
N THR A 833 45.90 -39.17 10.07
CA THR A 833 47.15 -39.90 10.26
C THR A 833 47.69 -39.76 11.70
N ASN A 834 47.74 -38.54 12.21
CA ASN A 834 48.38 -38.25 13.52
C ASN A 834 47.40 -38.27 14.69
N LYS A 835 46.13 -38.00 14.48
CA LYS A 835 45.12 -37.90 15.52
C LYS A 835 44.08 -39.03 15.48
N LYS A 836 44.24 -39.93 14.55
CA LYS A 836 43.39 -41.12 14.32
C LYS A 836 41.87 -40.79 14.25
N LEU A 837 41.52 -39.67 13.61
CA LEU A 837 40.16 -39.31 13.29
C LEU A 837 39.58 -40.44 12.41
N PRO A 838 38.38 -41.03 12.77
CA PRO A 838 37.83 -42.11 11.95
C PRO A 838 37.32 -41.58 10.62
N THR A 839 37.42 -42.44 9.61
CA THR A 839 36.78 -42.20 8.28
C THR A 839 35.78 -43.33 8.00
N TRP A 840 34.90 -43.18 7.04
CA TRP A 840 34.01 -44.26 6.64
C TRP A 840 34.78 -45.47 6.15
N THR A 841 35.92 -45.30 5.49
CA THR A 841 36.82 -46.39 5.08
C THR A 841 37.34 -47.13 6.27
N SER A 842 37.86 -46.45 7.28
CA SER A 842 38.36 -47.07 8.54
C SER A 842 37.26 -47.77 9.34
N ILE A 843 36.06 -47.23 9.33
CA ILE A 843 34.89 -47.86 9.97
C ILE A 843 34.47 -49.14 9.22
N GLN A 844 34.56 -49.14 7.88
CA GLN A 844 34.29 -50.30 7.05
C GLN A 844 35.33 -51.40 7.34
N GLU A 845 36.61 -51.05 7.43
CA GLU A 845 37.69 -51.99 7.76
C GLU A 845 37.48 -52.61 9.14
N ASP A 846 37.14 -51.79 10.14
CA ASP A 846 36.82 -52.25 11.50
C ASP A 846 35.63 -53.23 11.48
N TYR A 847 34.57 -52.86 10.74
CA TYR A 847 33.38 -53.74 10.60
C TYR A 847 33.70 -55.08 9.94
N ASP A 848 34.53 -55.09 8.90
CA ASP A 848 34.96 -56.30 8.22
C ASP A 848 35.83 -57.19 9.09
N ASN A 849 36.67 -56.61 9.93
CA ASN A 849 37.50 -57.33 10.90
C ASN A 849 36.70 -57.89 12.10
N CYS A 850 35.45 -57.51 12.34
CA CYS A 850 34.57 -58.04 13.40
C CYS A 850 33.95 -59.39 13.06
N GLU A 851 34.31 -60.04 11.95
CA GLU A 851 33.78 -61.33 11.56
C GLU A 851 34.45 -62.48 12.29
N LYS A 852 33.67 -63.25 13.07
CA LYS A 852 34.07 -64.51 13.70
C LYS A 852 33.06 -65.59 13.34
N ASP A 853 33.56 -66.75 12.86
CA ASP A 853 32.73 -67.98 12.52
C ASP A 853 31.61 -67.68 11.51
N GLY A 854 31.87 -66.83 10.51
CA GLY A 854 30.90 -66.43 9.48
C GLY A 854 29.73 -65.57 9.98
N LYS A 855 29.89 -64.96 11.15
CA LYS A 855 28.91 -64.02 11.69
C LYS A 855 29.61 -62.72 12.12
N LYS A 856 29.15 -61.61 11.55
CA LYS A 856 29.60 -60.27 11.95
C LYS A 856 28.96 -59.79 13.27
N LEU A 857 29.67 -59.01 14.03
CA LEU A 857 29.20 -58.31 15.27
C LEU A 857 28.64 -59.25 16.40
N LYS A 858 29.41 -60.22 16.81
CA LYS A 858 29.05 -61.06 17.96
C LYS A 858 29.44 -60.46 19.32
N ASN A 859 30.38 -59.55 19.32
CA ASN A 859 30.93 -58.99 20.56
C ASN A 859 30.33 -57.62 20.84
N GLN A 860 29.82 -57.37 22.03
CA GLN A 860 29.28 -56.07 22.42
C GLN A 860 30.34 -54.97 22.42
N GLU A 861 31.60 -55.30 22.65
CA GLU A 861 32.69 -54.33 22.64
C GLU A 861 32.95 -53.80 21.24
N ASP A 862 32.84 -54.64 20.20
CA ASP A 862 32.97 -54.23 18.81
C ASP A 862 31.80 -53.34 18.38
N ILE A 863 30.58 -53.70 18.82
CA ILE A 863 29.38 -52.86 18.54
C ILE A 863 29.51 -51.48 19.19
N ASP A 864 29.89 -51.46 20.51
CA ASP A 864 30.07 -50.18 21.23
C ASP A 864 31.12 -49.28 20.57
N ARG A 865 32.23 -49.89 20.09
CA ARG A 865 33.31 -49.19 19.41
C ARG A 865 32.86 -48.59 18.07
N LEU A 866 32.21 -49.38 17.23
CA LEU A 866 31.70 -48.93 15.92
C LEU A 866 30.64 -47.87 16.10
N GLN A 867 29.70 -48.05 17.03
CA GLN A 867 28.72 -47.02 17.36
C GLN A 867 29.38 -45.68 17.78
N ALA A 868 30.42 -45.75 18.63
CA ALA A 868 31.16 -44.58 19.07
C ALA A 868 31.88 -43.91 17.91
N LYS A 869 32.57 -44.64 17.03
CA LYS A 869 33.24 -44.10 15.84
C LYS A 869 32.26 -43.46 14.86
N ILE A 870 31.14 -44.10 14.54
CA ILE A 870 30.09 -43.57 13.66
C ILE A 870 29.52 -42.27 14.23
N THR A 871 29.21 -42.30 15.55
CA THR A 871 28.68 -41.10 16.23
C THR A 871 29.69 -39.96 16.27
N CYS A 872 30.99 -40.31 16.51
CA CYS A 872 32.10 -39.33 16.47
C CYS A 872 32.20 -38.64 15.11
N LEU A 873 32.24 -39.45 14.05
CA LEU A 873 32.35 -38.96 12.68
C LEU A 873 31.16 -38.05 12.30
N THR A 874 29.95 -38.48 12.64
CA THR A 874 28.76 -37.67 12.36
C THR A 874 28.77 -36.34 13.15
N ASN A 875 29.19 -36.34 14.43
CA ASN A 875 29.32 -35.13 15.22
C ASN A 875 30.48 -34.25 14.74
N PHE A 876 31.57 -34.83 14.28
CA PHE A 876 32.69 -34.09 13.70
C PHE A 876 32.22 -33.27 12.51
N VAL A 877 31.50 -33.88 11.57
CA VAL A 877 30.94 -33.16 10.43
C VAL A 877 29.98 -32.07 10.90
N ARG A 878 29.01 -32.40 11.75
CA ARG A 878 28.00 -31.44 12.25
C ARG A 878 28.61 -30.30 13.05
N TYR A 879 29.77 -30.46 13.67
CA TYR A 879 30.48 -29.43 14.41
C TYR A 879 31.05 -28.33 13.49
N HIS A 880 31.33 -28.66 12.23
CA HIS A 880 31.80 -27.74 11.20
C HIS A 880 30.69 -26.95 10.53
N PHE A 881 29.43 -27.24 10.85
CA PHE A 881 28.25 -26.51 10.36
C PHE A 881 27.71 -25.62 11.48
N ILE A 882 27.70 -24.32 11.24
CA ILE A 882 27.19 -23.34 12.21
C ILE A 882 25.94 -22.66 11.69
N ASP A 883 25.05 -22.36 12.61
CA ASP A 883 23.91 -21.50 12.35
C ASP A 883 24.39 -20.07 12.03
N ASN A 884 23.77 -19.44 11.06
CA ASN A 884 24.08 -18.12 10.56
C ASN A 884 25.12 -18.04 9.42
N SER A 885 24.96 -17.04 8.54
CA SER A 885 25.92 -16.78 7.47
C SER A 885 27.01 -15.81 7.96
N VAL A 886 28.25 -16.22 7.85
CA VAL A 886 29.43 -15.43 8.21
C VAL A 886 30.32 -15.32 6.99
N PHE A 887 30.81 -14.11 6.68
CA PHE A 887 31.66 -13.85 5.53
C PHE A 887 33.05 -13.35 5.95
N VAL A 888 34.04 -13.63 5.14
CA VAL A 888 35.29 -12.87 5.13
C VAL A 888 34.95 -11.50 4.53
N ASP A 889 35.13 -10.45 5.31
CA ASP A 889 34.61 -9.13 5.03
C ASP A 889 35.51 -8.08 5.71
N GLN A 890 35.38 -6.80 5.33
CA GLN A 890 36.24 -5.72 5.89
C GLN A 890 35.76 -5.22 7.25
N SER A 891 34.47 -5.49 7.62
CA SER A 891 33.94 -5.05 8.90
C SER A 891 34.54 -5.83 10.07
N LYS A 892 34.50 -5.22 11.26
CA LYS A 892 34.93 -5.84 12.50
C LYS A 892 33.76 -6.48 13.26
N ILE A 893 33.93 -7.77 13.63
CA ILE A 893 33.03 -8.46 14.56
C ILE A 893 33.87 -8.93 15.73
N ASN A 894 33.51 -8.50 16.95
CA ASN A 894 34.14 -8.99 18.17
C ASN A 894 33.89 -10.50 18.34
N ALA A 895 34.76 -11.17 19.07
CA ALA A 895 34.62 -12.59 19.32
C ALA A 895 33.25 -12.92 19.97
N TYR A 896 32.53 -13.87 19.38
CA TYR A 896 31.26 -14.38 19.89
C TYR A 896 31.15 -15.89 19.67
N GLU A 897 30.22 -16.52 20.43
CA GLU A 897 29.94 -17.95 20.31
C GLU A 897 28.89 -18.19 19.22
N ALA A 898 29.22 -19.04 18.25
CA ALA A 898 28.29 -19.51 17.21
C ALA A 898 27.83 -20.93 17.51
N VAL A 899 26.57 -21.22 17.29
CA VAL A 899 25.95 -22.53 17.55
C VAL A 899 26.23 -23.47 16.37
N THR A 900 26.70 -24.69 16.67
CA THR A 900 26.96 -25.73 15.66
C THR A 900 25.77 -26.69 15.54
N ALA A 901 25.78 -27.55 14.52
CA ALA A 901 24.79 -28.62 14.38
C ALA A 901 25.08 -29.87 15.24
N SER A 902 26.17 -29.90 16.00
CA SER A 902 26.54 -30.95 16.94
C SER A 902 25.88 -30.70 18.32
N TYR A 903 25.36 -31.76 18.95
CA TYR A 903 24.58 -31.65 20.19
C TYR A 903 25.26 -32.35 21.39
N ASP A 904 25.32 -31.68 22.56
CA ASP A 904 25.78 -32.24 23.81
C ASP A 904 24.54 -32.53 24.73
N LYS A 905 24.23 -33.78 24.86
CA LYS A 905 23.09 -34.23 25.68
C LYS A 905 23.25 -33.98 27.16
N ASN A 906 24.48 -33.97 27.67
CA ASN A 906 24.72 -33.75 29.12
C ASN A 906 24.36 -32.30 29.48
N HIS A 907 24.61 -31.35 28.61
CA HIS A 907 24.27 -29.95 28.82
C HIS A 907 22.90 -29.58 28.26
N GLY A 908 22.29 -30.45 27.43
CA GLY A 908 21.01 -30.18 26.80
C GLY A 908 21.09 -29.11 25.71
N LEU A 909 22.27 -28.78 25.21
CA LEU A 909 22.54 -27.67 24.26
C LEU A 909 23.35 -28.16 23.06
N PHE A 910 23.25 -27.42 21.99
CA PHE A 910 24.16 -27.58 20.84
C PHE A 910 25.56 -27.05 21.19
N ASN A 911 26.57 -27.74 20.72
CA ASN A 911 27.95 -27.30 20.84
C ASN A 911 28.17 -25.96 20.12
N LYS A 912 29.19 -25.24 20.57
CA LYS A 912 29.50 -23.92 20.01
C LYS A 912 30.93 -23.84 19.52
N ILE A 913 31.22 -22.88 18.64
CA ILE A 913 32.56 -22.43 18.28
C ILE A 913 32.65 -20.92 18.50
N MET A 914 33.88 -20.43 18.67
CA MET A 914 34.14 -18.97 18.72
C MET A 914 34.45 -18.47 17.32
N ILE A 915 33.90 -17.32 16.99
CA ILE A 915 34.14 -16.61 15.72
C ILE A 915 34.54 -15.18 16.01
N LYS A 916 35.48 -14.64 15.26
CA LYS A 916 35.80 -13.22 15.22
C LYS A 916 36.21 -12.81 13.80
N ARG A 917 36.02 -11.54 13.48
CA ARG A 917 36.40 -10.97 12.20
C ARG A 917 37.05 -9.60 12.42
N GLU A 918 38.18 -9.36 11.76
CA GLU A 918 38.91 -8.10 11.85
C GLU A 918 39.74 -7.86 10.61
N ASN A 919 39.63 -6.69 10.00
CA ASN A 919 40.37 -6.24 8.85
C ASN A 919 40.39 -7.22 7.65
N GLY A 920 39.21 -7.79 7.35
CA GLY A 920 39.05 -8.76 6.27
C GLY A 920 39.58 -10.16 6.59
N VAL A 921 39.89 -10.46 7.84
CA VAL A 921 40.33 -11.80 8.32
C VAL A 921 39.23 -12.40 9.20
N LEU A 922 38.70 -13.54 8.78
CA LEU A 922 37.77 -14.33 9.57
C LEU A 922 38.54 -15.45 10.28
N GLN A 923 38.34 -15.57 11.59
CA GLN A 923 38.95 -16.59 12.42
C GLN A 923 37.95 -17.37 13.23
N VAL A 924 38.22 -18.66 13.40
CA VAL A 924 37.41 -19.59 14.20
C VAL A 924 38.24 -20.29 15.25
N LYS A 925 37.59 -20.75 16.32
CA LYS A 925 38.27 -21.44 17.42
C LYS A 925 37.27 -22.36 18.15
N ASP A 926 37.75 -23.52 18.59
CA ASP A 926 37.02 -24.40 19.49
C ASP A 926 36.78 -23.73 20.86
N VAL A 927 35.60 -23.89 21.44
CA VAL A 927 35.34 -23.42 22.82
C VAL A 927 36.05 -24.24 23.86
N ASN A 928 36.41 -25.50 23.54
CA ASN A 928 37.11 -26.45 24.46
C ASN A 928 38.60 -26.19 24.54
N GLY A 929 39.15 -25.17 23.89
CA GLY A 929 40.60 -24.88 23.86
C GLY A 929 41.09 -24.83 22.40
N GLY A 930 42.37 -24.58 22.22
CA GLY A 930 42.98 -24.43 20.88
C GLY A 930 43.26 -23.01 20.52
N ASP A 931 43.93 -22.82 19.38
CA ASP A 931 44.28 -21.51 18.83
C ASP A 931 43.24 -20.99 17.87
N TRP A 932 43.30 -19.67 17.62
CA TRP A 932 42.51 -19.06 16.56
C TRP A 932 43.05 -19.49 15.18
N VAL A 933 42.13 -20.06 14.38
CA VAL A 933 42.41 -20.52 13.02
C VAL A 933 41.84 -19.51 12.04
N SER A 934 42.69 -18.98 11.18
CA SER A 934 42.27 -18.05 10.13
C SER A 934 41.70 -18.82 8.96
N VAL A 935 40.58 -18.34 8.42
CA VAL A 935 40.04 -18.80 7.13
C VAL A 935 41.11 -18.55 6.04
N GLY A 936 41.37 -19.53 5.20
CA GLY A 936 42.34 -19.48 4.10
C GLY A 936 41.94 -20.42 2.97
N GLY A 937 42.68 -20.40 1.87
CA GLY A 937 42.27 -21.16 0.68
C GLY A 937 41.02 -20.58 0.01
N ARG A 938 40.05 -21.41 -0.33
CA ARG A 938 38.75 -20.97 -0.85
C ARG A 938 37.80 -20.54 0.29
N TYR A 939 37.24 -19.36 0.14
CA TYR A 939 36.31 -18.79 1.13
C TYR A 939 35.17 -18.03 0.44
N ASN A 940 34.12 -17.74 1.21
CA ASN A 940 32.89 -17.10 0.72
C ASN A 940 32.23 -17.86 -0.45
N VAL A 941 32.45 -19.17 -0.56
CA VAL A 941 31.80 -19.99 -1.58
C VAL A 941 30.34 -20.16 -1.20
N MET A 942 29.45 -19.77 -2.08
CA MET A 942 28.02 -19.75 -1.82
C MET A 942 27.32 -21.00 -2.33
N ALA A 943 26.45 -21.57 -1.52
CA ALA A 943 25.62 -22.70 -1.90
C ALA A 943 24.14 -22.42 -1.58
N ARG A 944 23.26 -23.11 -2.32
CA ARG A 944 21.82 -23.02 -2.13
C ARG A 944 21.14 -24.38 -2.23
N ASP A 945 20.57 -24.84 -1.15
CA ASP A 945 19.72 -26.03 -1.12
C ASP A 945 18.26 -25.61 -1.39
N VAL A 946 17.67 -26.09 -2.47
CA VAL A 946 16.29 -25.78 -2.86
C VAL A 946 15.37 -26.93 -2.51
N PHE A 947 14.31 -26.68 -1.78
CA PHE A 947 13.28 -27.64 -1.39
C PHE A 947 11.99 -27.32 -2.15
N CYS A 948 11.54 -28.26 -2.97
CA CYS A 948 10.34 -28.11 -3.79
C CYS A 948 9.08 -28.61 -3.09
N ASN A 949 7.93 -28.17 -3.58
CA ASN A 949 6.64 -28.67 -3.10
C ASN A 949 6.43 -30.12 -3.54
N ALA A 950 6.25 -31.03 -2.57
CA ALA A 950 6.07 -32.48 -2.79
C ALA A 950 4.65 -32.89 -3.21
N GLN A 951 3.70 -31.98 -3.25
CA GLN A 951 2.27 -32.30 -3.39
C GLN A 951 1.83 -32.69 -4.81
N VAL A 952 2.67 -32.57 -5.82
CA VAL A 952 2.31 -32.97 -7.18
C VAL A 952 3.08 -34.26 -7.54
N ALA A 953 2.55 -35.40 -7.15
CA ALA A 953 3.18 -36.71 -7.31
C ALA A 953 3.51 -37.10 -8.76
N ASN A 954 3.01 -36.40 -9.76
CA ASN A 954 3.23 -36.63 -11.18
C ASN A 954 3.70 -35.41 -11.97
N ALA A 955 4.05 -34.30 -11.28
CA ALA A 955 4.56 -33.14 -11.99
C ALA A 955 5.99 -33.37 -12.44
N SER A 956 6.27 -33.07 -13.72
CA SER A 956 7.66 -33.01 -14.20
C SER A 956 8.41 -31.94 -13.33
N MET A 957 9.76 -32.02 -13.30
CA MET A 957 10.60 -31.02 -12.65
C MET A 957 10.30 -29.61 -13.16
N ASP A 958 9.61 -29.51 -14.29
CA ASP A 958 9.26 -28.26 -14.95
C ASP A 958 8.17 -27.45 -14.25
N ASN A 959 7.32 -28.11 -13.43
CA ASN A 959 6.15 -27.51 -12.80
C ASN A 959 6.25 -27.49 -11.28
N LYS A 960 7.46 -27.59 -10.73
CA LYS A 960 7.67 -27.55 -9.29
C LYS A 960 7.87 -26.11 -8.82
N GLN A 961 7.30 -25.83 -7.65
CA GLN A 961 7.45 -24.56 -6.96
C GLN A 961 8.48 -24.67 -5.85
N ILE A 962 9.18 -23.58 -5.59
CA ILE A 962 10.12 -23.45 -4.47
C ILE A 962 9.31 -23.34 -3.18
N LYS A 963 9.41 -24.37 -2.32
CA LYS A 963 8.80 -24.33 -1.00
C LYS A 963 9.65 -23.50 -0.03
N THR A 964 10.93 -23.82 0.04
CA THR A 964 11.93 -23.12 0.87
C THR A 964 13.30 -23.24 0.22
N SER A 965 14.24 -22.41 0.65
CA SER A 965 15.67 -22.53 0.33
C SER A 965 16.48 -22.38 1.60
N SER A 966 17.64 -23.08 1.65
CA SER A 966 18.68 -22.82 2.62
C SER A 966 19.91 -22.29 1.90
N PHE A 967 20.55 -21.28 2.47
CA PHE A 967 21.76 -20.69 1.91
C PHE A 967 22.95 -20.98 2.79
N ALA A 968 24.02 -21.48 2.21
CA ALA A 968 25.25 -21.77 2.90
C ALA A 968 26.40 -20.92 2.38
N VAL A 969 27.31 -20.60 3.30
CA VAL A 969 28.62 -20.02 2.98
C VAL A 969 29.69 -21.02 3.39
N ILE A 970 30.60 -21.35 2.50
CA ILE A 970 31.62 -22.37 2.71
C ILE A 970 32.98 -21.68 2.76
N HIS A 971 33.76 -22.00 3.80
CA HIS A 971 35.12 -21.55 4.00
C HIS A 971 36.04 -22.71 4.23
N GLN A 972 37.20 -22.67 3.60
CA GLN A 972 38.28 -23.59 3.91
C GLN A 972 39.09 -23.09 5.11
N ILE A 973 39.47 -24.00 6.01
CA ILE A 973 40.33 -23.72 7.16
C ILE A 973 41.51 -24.68 7.21
N PRO A 974 42.72 -24.23 7.62
CA PRO A 974 43.91 -25.06 7.64
C PRO A 974 44.00 -25.96 8.91
N ALA A 975 42.89 -26.24 9.57
CA ALA A 975 42.87 -27.07 10.77
C ALA A 975 41.48 -27.75 10.93
N VAL A 976 41.40 -28.80 11.72
CA VAL A 976 40.13 -29.46 12.13
C VAL A 976 39.62 -28.83 13.42
N LEU A 977 38.30 -28.73 13.56
CA LEU A 977 37.62 -28.30 14.78
C LEU A 977 37.13 -29.52 15.58
N ASN A 978 37.36 -29.52 16.90
CA ASN A 978 37.09 -30.66 17.75
C ASN A 978 35.83 -30.42 18.59
N HIS A 979 34.81 -31.29 18.39
CA HIS A 979 33.52 -31.21 19.12
C HIS A 979 33.57 -31.74 20.54
N ALA A 980 34.61 -32.52 20.89
CA ALA A 980 34.80 -33.14 22.18
C ALA A 980 36.16 -32.80 22.78
N GLU A 981 36.24 -32.80 24.11
CA GLU A 981 37.54 -32.74 24.82
C GLU A 981 38.33 -34.02 24.53
N LEU A 982 39.50 -33.87 23.95
CA LEU A 982 40.38 -34.97 23.58
C LEU A 982 41.43 -35.16 24.66
N LYS A 983 41.47 -36.32 25.29
CA LYS A 983 42.59 -36.73 26.13
C LYS A 983 43.79 -37.05 25.24
N ASP A 984 44.92 -36.57 25.56
CA ASP A 984 46.15 -36.77 24.78
C ASP A 984 46.06 -36.21 23.33
N GLY A 985 45.12 -35.31 23.07
CA GLY A 985 44.98 -34.70 21.74
C GLY A 985 44.51 -35.60 20.61
N THR A 986 43.98 -36.83 20.91
CA THR A 986 43.55 -37.81 19.95
C THR A 986 42.13 -38.27 20.21
N TYR A 987 41.40 -38.62 19.17
CA TYR A 987 40.07 -39.21 19.20
C TYR A 987 40.06 -40.64 19.72
N GLU A 988 41.19 -41.36 19.68
CA GLU A 988 41.28 -42.73 20.16
C GLU A 988 40.85 -42.95 21.62
N SER A 989 41.09 -41.96 22.45
CA SER A 989 40.69 -41.99 23.84
C SER A 989 39.16 -42.15 24.03
N LEU A 990 38.34 -41.78 23.06
CA LEU A 990 36.88 -41.83 23.12
C LEU A 990 36.33 -43.26 22.95
N TRP A 991 37.11 -44.18 22.38
CA TRP A 991 36.74 -45.60 22.16
C TRP A 991 37.80 -46.61 22.63
N ALA A 992 38.66 -46.21 23.55
CA ALA A 992 39.71 -47.07 24.10
C ALA A 992 39.15 -48.27 24.89
N SER A 993 37.89 -48.21 25.35
CA SER A 993 37.19 -49.30 26.01
C SER A 993 35.67 -49.14 25.85
N SER A 994 34.89 -50.26 26.02
CA SER A 994 33.43 -50.21 26.05
C SER A 994 32.88 -49.16 27.02
N SER A 995 33.55 -48.94 28.18
CA SER A 995 33.15 -47.94 29.16
C SER A 995 33.25 -46.51 28.58
N GLU A 996 34.36 -46.18 27.93
CA GLU A 996 34.57 -44.89 27.30
C GLU A 996 33.60 -44.71 26.11
N CYS A 997 33.41 -45.72 25.27
CA CYS A 997 32.42 -45.71 24.19
C CYS A 997 31.02 -45.36 24.71
N ARG A 998 30.54 -46.00 25.77
CA ARG A 998 29.21 -45.75 26.35
C ARG A 998 29.10 -44.33 26.98
N LYS A 999 30.17 -43.85 27.62
CA LYS A 999 30.21 -42.44 28.13
C LYS A 999 30.08 -41.45 26.97
N TYR A 1000 30.84 -41.65 25.91
CA TYR A 1000 30.80 -40.83 24.71
C TYR A 1000 29.40 -40.85 24.10
N LEU A 1001 28.84 -42.02 23.83
CA LEU A 1001 27.50 -42.19 23.23
C LEU A 1001 26.40 -41.59 24.09
N LYS A 1002 26.51 -41.65 25.39
CA LYS A 1002 25.55 -41.00 26.30
C LYS A 1002 25.58 -39.49 26.19
N ARG A 1003 26.77 -38.90 26.04
CA ARG A 1003 26.95 -37.43 25.96
C ARG A 1003 26.62 -36.89 24.55
N TYR A 1004 27.09 -37.52 23.53
CA TYR A 1004 27.08 -36.99 22.13
C TYR A 1004 26.12 -37.75 21.22
N ALA A 1005 25.06 -38.32 21.74
CA ALA A 1005 24.04 -38.99 20.93
C ALA A 1005 23.47 -38.02 19.86
N ILE A 1006 23.40 -38.54 18.61
CA ILE A 1006 22.88 -37.75 17.48
C ILE A 1006 21.38 -37.43 17.69
N LYS A 1007 21.04 -36.12 17.63
CA LYS A 1007 19.69 -35.61 17.85
C LYS A 1007 18.87 -35.58 16.56
#